data_c15dd9ba6a09a4ee453825346d4dc1eb
#
_entry.id   c15dd9ba6a09a4ee453825346d4dc1eb
#
_cell.length_a   1.000
_cell.length_b   1.000
_cell.length_c   1.000
_cell.angle_alpha   90.00
_cell.angle_beta   90.00
_cell.angle_gamma   90.00
#
_symmetry.space_group_name_H-M   'P 1'
#
loop_
_entity.id
_entity.type
_entity.pdbx_description
1 polymer ?
#
loop_
_entity_poly.entity_id
_entity_poly.type
_entity_poly.pdbx_seq_one_letter_code
_entity_poly.pdbx_strand_id
1 'polypeptide(L)'
;MEQFLTFGLVGLSTAAIYAVIGSGLVLTYTTTGVFNFAHGAAGMMAAFSYWQLTVGWGVPVALALPLVLLVAAPLSGLVVERAMRTVQRLGEAERLVMTVALLSGLIAAARWIWDPNKARTLPAFFAESAPLRLGSATISWHQALTMAVAVAVAIGLRLLLFRTRTGAEMRAGVDDRALAGLTGADPVRANRVAWILGIELAAIGGILIAPMVNLDAAQLSLLIVSAYTAAVFGRLRSLPMTFLGAVVVGCLESYLAGYLPQNAYLPGLRLAAPALLLFLALLVFPHGRLRGRDRQLSQVPAPTLRGTLVFGAVVVLFGLVLATVLGESDLISYGRIFAFGVIALSFVPLAGYAGQLSLCQLSMAGIGAIAYAHLGPHGQAWALPAAVLIAAAAGAVIALPALRLSGVYLALGTAAFAVVLDRWIFTLPAFDVLGVRIALFDQGSIELTGPGLWGARLDTTAEITVFAAVCLALAGLGVVLLRRGRFGRRLIALRDSEAAYATLGGNLLLAKVSVFALSAGIAGLGGALYGMQLRSVTAEQFNFVAGLPIFLVAVFAGLGAIGTGLFVGVALFGPLTAIPALWPSTHNIVEVVPALAGIAFGGGVVRAGAVARMRAGWDPVFWDRPALGLLLGVPVLLWLLRLAEVIDGWVLFWGSLIAALAVRSWARSRQRPRTEPDVPVEWWGVRRPWRTQDREVLDHAVTTAG
;
A
#
# COMPACT_ATOMS: atom_id res chain seq x y z
N MET A 1 37.38 10.96 -21.79
CA MET A 1 37.19 9.60 -22.31
C MET A 1 37.25 8.56 -21.20
N GLU A 2 38.29 8.59 -20.37
CA GLU A 2 38.52 7.63 -19.28
C GLU A 2 37.36 7.60 -18.25
N GLN A 3 36.94 8.77 -17.75
CA GLN A 3 35.77 8.87 -16.83
C GLN A 3 34.49 8.31 -17.45
N PHE A 4 34.26 8.60 -18.75
CA PHE A 4 33.08 8.08 -19.45
C PHE A 4 33.08 6.56 -19.51
N LEU A 5 34.21 5.95 -19.82
CA LEU A 5 34.36 4.50 -19.84
C LEU A 5 34.19 3.89 -18.45
N THR A 6 34.77 4.52 -17.42
CA THR A 6 34.65 4.05 -16.04
C THR A 6 33.20 4.09 -15.57
N PHE A 7 32.47 5.20 -15.75
CA PHE A 7 31.05 5.26 -15.40
C PHE A 7 30.19 4.32 -16.25
N GLY A 8 30.55 4.10 -17.53
CA GLY A 8 29.89 3.11 -18.36
C GLY A 8 30.04 1.68 -17.83
N LEU A 9 31.24 1.29 -17.41
CA LEU A 9 31.51 -0.05 -16.84
C LEU A 9 30.81 -0.23 -15.48
N VAL A 10 30.84 0.78 -14.61
CA VAL A 10 30.11 0.77 -13.34
C VAL A 10 28.60 0.65 -13.61
N GLY A 11 28.09 1.42 -14.57
CA GLY A 11 26.68 1.37 -14.98
C GLY A 11 26.28 0.00 -15.54
N LEU A 12 27.14 -0.66 -16.32
CA LEU A 12 26.90 -2.01 -16.82
C LEU A 12 26.89 -3.06 -15.70
N SER A 13 27.73 -2.91 -14.67
CA SER A 13 27.70 -3.79 -13.51
C SER A 13 26.37 -3.64 -12.71
N THR A 14 25.93 -2.41 -12.48
CA THR A 14 24.63 -2.14 -11.84
C THR A 14 23.47 -2.64 -12.71
N ALA A 15 23.55 -2.41 -14.02
CA ALA A 15 22.59 -2.94 -15.00
C ALA A 15 22.50 -4.47 -14.96
N ALA A 16 23.63 -5.17 -14.78
CA ALA A 16 23.67 -6.62 -14.67
C ALA A 16 22.81 -7.13 -13.48
N ILE A 17 22.87 -6.44 -12.32
CA ILE A 17 22.04 -6.77 -11.16
C ILE A 17 20.56 -6.56 -11.48
N TYR A 18 20.22 -5.40 -12.06
CA TYR A 18 18.83 -5.09 -12.42
C TYR A 18 18.27 -6.04 -13.48
N ALA A 19 19.11 -6.51 -14.40
CA ALA A 19 18.74 -7.51 -15.39
C ALA A 19 18.42 -8.86 -14.75
N VAL A 20 19.22 -9.31 -13.78
CA VAL A 20 18.99 -10.56 -13.04
C VAL A 20 17.67 -10.48 -12.28
N ILE A 21 17.48 -9.43 -11.45
CA ILE A 21 16.25 -9.24 -10.67
C ILE A 21 15.03 -9.08 -11.61
N GLY A 22 15.14 -8.23 -12.64
CA GLY A 22 14.07 -7.98 -13.61
C GLY A 22 13.68 -9.22 -14.41
N SER A 23 14.64 -10.09 -14.74
CA SER A 23 14.34 -11.35 -15.43
C SER A 23 13.53 -12.31 -14.57
N GLY A 24 13.78 -12.38 -13.27
CA GLY A 24 12.97 -13.13 -12.32
C GLY A 24 11.52 -12.62 -12.24
N LEU A 25 11.36 -11.30 -12.22
CA LEU A 25 10.02 -10.67 -12.24
C LEU A 25 9.28 -10.97 -13.55
N VAL A 26 9.95 -10.84 -14.71
CA VAL A 26 9.35 -11.14 -16.01
C VAL A 26 8.97 -12.61 -16.11
N LEU A 27 9.80 -13.52 -15.63
CA LEU A 27 9.53 -14.96 -15.63
C LEU A 27 8.27 -15.29 -14.81
N THR A 28 8.16 -14.75 -13.58
CA THR A 28 6.99 -14.96 -12.73
C THR A 28 5.74 -14.33 -13.32
N TYR A 29 5.83 -13.10 -13.83
CA TYR A 29 4.69 -12.40 -14.42
C TYR A 29 4.16 -13.09 -15.68
N THR A 30 5.06 -13.46 -16.61
CA THR A 30 4.65 -14.13 -17.86
C THR A 30 4.01 -15.50 -17.59
N THR A 31 4.50 -16.25 -16.62
CA THR A 31 3.96 -17.58 -16.31
C THR A 31 2.68 -17.54 -15.51
N THR A 32 2.56 -16.61 -14.53
CA THR A 32 1.48 -16.61 -13.54
C THR A 32 0.44 -15.52 -13.77
N GLY A 33 0.78 -14.47 -14.52
CA GLY A 33 -0.03 -13.25 -14.68
C GLY A 33 -0.08 -12.40 -13.40
N VAL A 34 0.82 -12.65 -12.44
CA VAL A 34 0.86 -11.93 -11.16
C VAL A 34 2.11 -11.07 -11.10
N PHE A 35 1.92 -9.78 -10.88
CA PHE A 35 3.02 -8.85 -10.61
C PHE A 35 3.44 -8.96 -9.15
N ASN A 36 4.70 -9.32 -8.89
CA ASN A 36 5.20 -9.56 -7.55
C ASN A 36 5.88 -8.30 -6.97
N PHE A 37 5.15 -7.52 -6.16
CA PHE A 37 5.73 -6.39 -5.43
C PHE A 37 6.72 -6.83 -4.35
N ALA A 38 6.58 -8.04 -3.80
CA ALA A 38 7.49 -8.56 -2.77
C ALA A 38 8.83 -9.08 -3.33
N HIS A 39 9.05 -9.00 -4.64
CA HIS A 39 10.24 -9.56 -5.28
C HIS A 39 11.53 -8.95 -4.71
N GLY A 40 11.58 -7.61 -4.50
CA GLY A 40 12.73 -6.94 -3.88
C GLY A 40 12.91 -7.27 -2.41
N ALA A 41 11.82 -7.39 -1.67
CA ALA A 41 11.91 -7.79 -0.27
C ALA A 41 12.41 -9.23 -0.11
N ALA A 42 12.15 -10.12 -1.08
CA ALA A 42 12.75 -11.44 -1.08
C ALA A 42 14.27 -11.38 -1.31
N GLY A 43 14.74 -10.53 -2.23
CA GLY A 43 16.17 -10.26 -2.42
C GLY A 43 16.82 -9.63 -1.19
N MET A 44 16.17 -8.69 -0.56
CA MET A 44 16.57 -8.08 0.71
C MET A 44 16.73 -9.15 1.81
N MET A 45 15.73 -10.01 2.01
CA MET A 45 15.80 -11.08 3.01
C MET A 45 16.98 -12.05 2.74
N ALA A 46 17.24 -12.36 1.48
CA ALA A 46 18.40 -13.20 1.11
C ALA A 46 19.72 -12.51 1.45
N ALA A 47 19.84 -11.19 1.17
CA ALA A 47 21.02 -10.41 1.51
C ALA A 47 21.26 -10.34 3.02
N PHE A 48 20.22 -10.10 3.83
CA PHE A 48 20.31 -10.11 5.29
C PHE A 48 20.64 -11.50 5.84
N SER A 49 20.03 -12.56 5.30
CA SER A 49 20.35 -13.93 5.70
C SER A 49 21.79 -14.31 5.38
N TYR A 50 22.29 -13.92 4.20
CA TYR A 50 23.69 -14.11 3.81
C TYR A 50 24.65 -13.34 4.72
N TRP A 51 24.32 -12.06 5.04
CA TRP A 51 25.07 -11.26 5.99
C TRP A 51 25.11 -11.91 7.37
N GLN A 52 23.98 -12.42 7.86
CA GLN A 52 23.90 -13.07 9.17
C GLN A 52 24.77 -14.31 9.25
N LEU A 53 24.78 -15.12 8.19
CA LEU A 53 25.64 -16.32 8.13
C LEU A 53 27.11 -15.95 8.08
N THR A 54 27.51 -15.02 7.21
CA THR A 54 28.94 -14.73 6.94
C THR A 54 29.52 -13.80 7.99
N VAL A 55 28.91 -12.64 8.24
CA VAL A 55 29.42 -11.62 9.15
C VAL A 55 28.95 -11.85 10.59
N GLY A 56 27.67 -12.22 10.75
CA GLY A 56 27.07 -12.45 12.07
C GLY A 56 27.55 -13.72 12.76
N TRP A 57 27.62 -14.82 12.04
CA TRP A 57 27.98 -16.15 12.59
C TRP A 57 29.33 -16.66 12.11
N GLY A 58 30.04 -15.95 11.24
CA GLY A 58 31.38 -16.34 10.76
C GLY A 58 31.38 -17.58 9.88
N VAL A 59 30.26 -17.96 9.25
CA VAL A 59 30.18 -19.10 8.35
C VAL A 59 30.96 -18.79 7.07
N PRO A 60 31.86 -19.68 6.59
CA PRO A 60 32.59 -19.46 5.34
C PRO A 60 31.63 -19.21 4.17
N VAL A 61 32.01 -18.28 3.30
CA VAL A 61 31.27 -17.91 2.06
C VAL A 61 30.89 -19.14 1.24
N ALA A 62 31.83 -20.12 1.13
CA ALA A 62 31.63 -21.37 0.39
C ALA A 62 30.46 -22.23 0.91
N LEU A 63 30.06 -22.07 2.17
CA LEU A 63 28.90 -22.75 2.77
C LEU A 63 27.67 -21.83 2.85
N ALA A 64 27.87 -20.56 3.21
CA ALA A 64 26.80 -19.60 3.37
C ALA A 64 26.04 -19.32 2.06
N LEU A 65 26.78 -19.16 0.95
CA LEU A 65 26.18 -18.84 -0.35
C LEU A 65 25.30 -20.01 -0.88
N PRO A 66 25.78 -21.28 -0.93
CA PRO A 66 24.91 -22.40 -1.29
C PRO A 66 23.72 -22.58 -0.34
N LEU A 67 23.88 -22.37 0.97
CA LEU A 67 22.79 -22.50 1.93
C LEU A 67 21.69 -21.49 1.63
N VAL A 68 22.04 -20.23 1.34
CA VAL A 68 21.02 -19.23 1.01
C VAL A 68 20.41 -19.51 -0.36
N LEU A 69 21.20 -19.77 -1.40
CA LEU A 69 20.70 -19.91 -2.75
C LEU A 69 20.05 -21.27 -3.04
N LEU A 70 20.57 -22.38 -2.52
CA LEU A 70 20.02 -23.70 -2.82
C LEU A 70 19.00 -24.22 -1.81
N VAL A 71 18.89 -23.56 -0.63
CA VAL A 71 17.95 -23.98 0.42
C VAL A 71 16.97 -22.85 0.76
N ALA A 72 17.45 -21.72 1.28
CA ALA A 72 16.59 -20.67 1.79
C ALA A 72 15.76 -19.99 0.70
N ALA A 73 16.35 -19.65 -0.45
CA ALA A 73 15.64 -18.99 -1.55
C ALA A 73 14.58 -19.91 -2.21
N PRO A 74 14.87 -21.19 -2.57
CA PRO A 74 13.85 -22.11 -3.06
C PRO A 74 12.70 -22.37 -2.05
N LEU A 75 13.00 -22.51 -0.76
CA LEU A 75 11.99 -22.69 0.28
C LEU A 75 11.10 -21.45 0.38
N SER A 76 11.66 -20.24 0.37
CA SER A 76 10.89 -19.00 0.35
C SER A 76 10.04 -18.88 -0.92
N GLY A 77 10.58 -19.31 -2.08
CA GLY A 77 9.82 -19.40 -3.33
C GLY A 77 8.61 -20.33 -3.25
N LEU A 78 8.75 -21.48 -2.58
CA LEU A 78 7.64 -22.40 -2.33
C LEU A 78 6.59 -21.81 -1.39
N VAL A 79 7.00 -21.09 -0.34
CA VAL A 79 6.10 -20.42 0.61
C VAL A 79 5.29 -19.34 -0.12
N VAL A 80 5.96 -18.50 -0.92
CA VAL A 80 5.30 -17.45 -1.71
C VAL A 80 4.35 -18.08 -2.74
N GLU A 81 4.76 -19.14 -3.44
CA GLU A 81 3.90 -19.85 -4.40
C GLU A 81 2.65 -20.38 -3.71
N ARG A 82 2.79 -20.99 -2.52
CA ARG A 82 1.63 -21.51 -1.78
C ARG A 82 0.69 -20.40 -1.36
N ALA A 83 1.21 -19.27 -0.88
CA ALA A 83 0.42 -18.09 -0.57
C ALA A 83 -0.29 -17.56 -1.82
N MET A 84 0.41 -17.44 -2.95
CA MET A 84 -0.16 -16.93 -4.21
C MET A 84 -1.15 -17.88 -4.85
N ARG A 85 -1.03 -19.20 -4.61
CA ARG A 85 -2.00 -20.20 -5.10
C ARG A 85 -3.39 -19.99 -4.52
N THR A 86 -3.49 -19.55 -3.26
CA THR A 86 -4.78 -19.27 -2.62
C THR A 86 -5.52 -18.12 -3.28
N VAL A 87 -4.79 -17.16 -3.87
CA VAL A 87 -5.34 -15.95 -4.49
C VAL A 87 -5.44 -16.02 -6.02
N GLN A 88 -4.96 -17.08 -6.66
CA GLN A 88 -4.98 -17.20 -8.14
C GLN A 88 -6.38 -17.14 -8.76
N ARG A 89 -7.40 -17.61 -8.02
CA ARG A 89 -8.81 -17.60 -8.45
C ARG A 89 -9.52 -16.27 -8.19
N LEU A 90 -8.86 -15.37 -7.46
CA LEU A 90 -9.39 -14.06 -7.09
C LEU A 90 -9.04 -13.01 -8.15
N GLY A 91 -9.59 -11.81 -7.98
CA GLY A 91 -9.35 -10.69 -8.89
C GLY A 91 -7.90 -10.19 -8.87
N GLU A 92 -7.59 -9.30 -9.81
CA GLU A 92 -6.25 -8.69 -9.92
C GLU A 92 -5.91 -7.82 -8.71
N ALA A 93 -6.92 -7.17 -8.13
CA ALA A 93 -6.77 -6.32 -6.96
C ALA A 93 -6.34 -7.14 -5.73
N GLU A 94 -6.96 -8.29 -5.48
CA GLU A 94 -6.64 -9.17 -4.36
C GLU A 94 -5.22 -9.76 -4.50
N ARG A 95 -4.83 -10.12 -5.73
CA ARG A 95 -3.47 -10.59 -6.02
C ARG A 95 -2.42 -9.51 -5.77
N LEU A 96 -2.72 -8.26 -6.16
CA LEU A 96 -1.85 -7.11 -5.88
C LEU A 96 -1.72 -6.88 -4.38
N VAL A 97 -2.83 -6.85 -3.65
CA VAL A 97 -2.83 -6.67 -2.19
C VAL A 97 -1.99 -7.75 -1.50
N MET A 98 -2.09 -9.01 -1.92
CA MET A 98 -1.28 -10.10 -1.37
C MET A 98 0.22 -9.85 -1.56
N THR A 99 0.65 -9.42 -2.76
CA THR A 99 2.08 -9.17 -3.02
C THR A 99 2.59 -7.93 -2.28
N VAL A 100 1.77 -6.89 -2.12
CA VAL A 100 2.08 -5.71 -1.29
C VAL A 100 2.13 -6.09 0.20
N ALA A 101 1.24 -6.97 0.65
CA ALA A 101 1.26 -7.48 2.02
C ALA A 101 2.52 -8.31 2.32
N LEU A 102 2.95 -9.13 1.35
CA LEU A 102 4.22 -9.85 1.45
C LEU A 102 5.42 -8.89 1.47
N LEU A 103 5.41 -7.83 0.63
CA LEU A 103 6.44 -6.78 0.66
C LEU A 103 6.55 -6.15 2.06
N SER A 104 5.42 -5.62 2.57
CA SER A 104 5.37 -4.98 3.89
C SER A 104 5.73 -5.95 5.01
N GLY A 105 5.27 -7.20 4.94
CA GLY A 105 5.55 -8.23 5.92
C GLY A 105 7.01 -8.65 5.97
N LEU A 106 7.68 -8.77 4.84
CA LEU A 106 9.10 -9.09 4.78
C LEU A 106 9.96 -7.93 5.29
N ILE A 107 9.59 -6.67 4.98
CA ILE A 107 10.27 -5.49 5.55
C ILE A 107 10.11 -5.47 7.08
N ALA A 108 8.89 -5.66 7.59
CA ALA A 108 8.62 -5.71 9.01
C ALA A 108 9.35 -6.87 9.71
N ALA A 109 9.37 -8.05 9.09
CA ALA A 109 10.11 -9.20 9.60
C ALA A 109 11.63 -8.95 9.65
N ALA A 110 12.18 -8.29 8.62
CA ALA A 110 13.60 -7.92 8.63
C ALA A 110 13.92 -6.95 9.75
N ARG A 111 13.09 -5.92 9.97
CA ARG A 111 13.25 -4.96 11.07
C ARG A 111 13.06 -5.61 12.45
N TRP A 112 12.25 -6.65 12.54
CA TRP A 112 12.08 -7.40 13.78
C TRP A 112 13.29 -8.27 14.11
N ILE A 113 13.85 -8.97 13.10
CA ILE A 113 15.00 -9.87 13.27
C ILE A 113 16.29 -9.07 13.44
N TRP A 114 16.47 -8.03 12.66
CA TRP A 114 17.67 -7.20 12.63
C TRP A 114 17.34 -5.76 13.03
N ASP A 115 17.89 -5.31 14.14
CA ASP A 115 17.71 -3.95 14.67
C ASP A 115 18.00 -2.89 13.57
N PRO A 116 17.01 -2.08 13.16
CA PRO A 116 17.18 -1.11 12.07
C PRO A 116 18.16 0.02 12.41
N ASN A 117 18.45 0.28 13.69
CA ASN A 117 19.35 1.35 14.14
C ASN A 117 20.84 0.95 14.01
N LYS A 118 21.15 -0.32 13.74
CA LYS A 118 22.51 -0.79 13.55
C LYS A 118 22.87 -0.79 12.07
N ALA A 119 23.84 0.06 11.69
CA ALA A 119 24.39 0.02 10.36
C ALA A 119 25.08 -1.34 10.07
N ARG A 120 24.80 -1.92 8.91
CA ARG A 120 25.35 -3.20 8.47
C ARG A 120 25.91 -3.04 7.07
N THR A 121 27.12 -3.51 6.88
CA THR A 121 27.77 -3.57 5.57
C THR A 121 28.14 -5.00 5.23
N LEU A 122 28.07 -5.33 3.96
CA LEU A 122 28.51 -6.62 3.46
C LEU A 122 29.82 -6.41 2.65
N PRO A 123 30.88 -7.17 2.93
CA PRO A 123 32.10 -7.06 2.14
C PRO A 123 31.86 -7.51 0.69
N ALA A 124 32.46 -6.83 -0.26
CA ALA A 124 32.39 -7.20 -1.68
C ALA A 124 33.13 -8.53 -1.91
N PHE A 125 32.65 -9.31 -2.86
CA PHE A 125 33.37 -10.51 -3.28
C PHE A 125 34.76 -10.14 -3.86
N PHE A 126 35.77 -10.81 -3.40
CA PHE A 126 37.19 -10.57 -3.81
C PHE A 126 37.66 -9.11 -3.48
N ALA A 127 37.22 -8.54 -2.35
CA ALA A 127 37.56 -7.17 -1.96
C ALA A 127 39.07 -6.92 -1.84
N GLU A 128 39.84 -7.94 -1.44
CA GLU A 128 41.31 -7.86 -1.26
C GLU A 128 42.08 -8.02 -2.56
N SER A 129 41.42 -8.39 -3.66
CA SER A 129 42.09 -8.62 -4.94
C SER A 129 42.30 -7.30 -5.68
N ALA A 130 43.49 -7.16 -6.34
CA ALA A 130 43.76 -5.98 -7.14
C ALA A 130 42.72 -5.81 -8.26
N PRO A 131 42.24 -4.57 -8.51
CA PRO A 131 41.23 -4.34 -9.52
C PRO A 131 41.67 -4.72 -10.92
N LEU A 132 40.76 -5.17 -11.75
CA LEU A 132 41.00 -5.48 -13.14
C LEU A 132 41.14 -4.18 -13.93
N ARG A 133 42.22 -4.06 -14.70
CA ARG A 133 42.47 -2.94 -15.62
C ARG A 133 42.02 -3.31 -17.04
N LEU A 134 41.07 -2.53 -17.56
CA LEU A 134 40.55 -2.62 -18.90
C LEU A 134 40.92 -1.34 -19.67
N GLY A 135 42.11 -1.31 -20.25
CA GLY A 135 42.68 -0.08 -20.85
C GLY A 135 42.92 0.99 -19.79
N SER A 136 42.26 2.15 -19.92
CA SER A 136 42.35 3.26 -18.96
C SER A 136 41.38 3.13 -17.80
N ALA A 137 40.37 2.24 -17.89
CA ALA A 137 39.34 2.07 -16.86
C ALA A 137 39.68 0.88 -15.94
N THR A 138 39.23 0.99 -14.66
CA THR A 138 39.39 -0.07 -13.67
C THR A 138 38.03 -0.55 -13.18
N ILE A 139 37.87 -1.87 -13.01
CA ILE A 139 36.69 -2.49 -12.42
C ILE A 139 37.08 -3.43 -11.27
N SER A 140 36.23 -3.54 -10.25
CA SER A 140 36.46 -4.53 -9.20
C SER A 140 36.09 -5.94 -9.67
N TRP A 141 36.70 -6.95 -9.04
CA TRP A 141 36.31 -8.34 -9.28
C TRP A 141 34.85 -8.62 -8.97
N HIS A 142 34.27 -7.92 -7.98
CA HIS A 142 32.86 -8.00 -7.67
C HIS A 142 31.98 -7.55 -8.86
N GLN A 143 32.35 -6.43 -9.51
CA GLN A 143 31.68 -5.95 -10.72
C GLN A 143 31.80 -6.91 -11.90
N ALA A 144 32.96 -7.47 -12.10
CA ALA A 144 33.19 -8.49 -13.15
C ALA A 144 32.36 -9.76 -12.88
N LEU A 145 32.33 -10.24 -11.63
CA LEU A 145 31.49 -11.36 -11.20
C LEU A 145 30.01 -11.08 -11.48
N THR A 146 29.55 -9.89 -11.14
CA THR A 146 28.14 -9.47 -11.34
C THR A 146 27.75 -9.56 -12.82
N MET A 147 28.60 -9.04 -13.72
CA MET A 147 28.35 -9.12 -15.16
C MET A 147 28.39 -10.59 -15.66
N ALA A 148 29.32 -11.39 -15.17
CA ALA A 148 29.40 -12.80 -15.52
C ALA A 148 28.15 -13.58 -15.07
N VAL A 149 27.65 -13.33 -13.85
CA VAL A 149 26.40 -13.92 -13.33
C VAL A 149 25.21 -13.52 -14.20
N ALA A 150 25.09 -12.26 -14.61
CA ALA A 150 23.98 -11.81 -15.47
C ALA A 150 24.02 -12.53 -16.84
N VAL A 151 25.19 -12.70 -17.44
CA VAL A 151 25.36 -13.47 -18.68
C VAL A 151 24.97 -14.94 -18.48
N ALA A 152 25.43 -15.55 -17.39
CA ALA A 152 25.08 -16.93 -17.05
C ALA A 152 23.56 -17.10 -16.84
N VAL A 153 22.91 -16.17 -16.15
CA VAL A 153 21.48 -16.15 -15.98
C VAL A 153 20.73 -15.98 -17.31
N ALA A 154 21.18 -15.08 -18.19
CA ALA A 154 20.61 -14.90 -19.52
C ALA A 154 20.66 -16.20 -20.35
N ILE A 155 21.82 -16.86 -20.37
CA ILE A 155 22.01 -18.14 -21.06
C ILE A 155 21.15 -19.22 -20.41
N GLY A 156 21.20 -19.36 -19.09
CA GLY A 156 20.41 -20.35 -18.33
C GLY A 156 18.90 -20.21 -18.56
N LEU A 157 18.33 -18.98 -18.49
CA LEU A 157 16.94 -18.73 -18.77
C LEU A 157 16.57 -19.01 -20.24
N ARG A 158 17.45 -18.68 -21.18
CA ARG A 158 17.22 -19.00 -22.59
C ARG A 158 17.18 -20.52 -22.82
N LEU A 159 18.11 -21.26 -22.23
CA LEU A 159 18.13 -22.73 -22.31
C LEU A 159 16.89 -23.33 -21.64
N LEU A 160 16.56 -22.87 -20.43
CA LEU A 160 15.36 -23.31 -19.72
C LEU A 160 14.08 -23.10 -20.56
N LEU A 161 13.86 -21.89 -21.04
CA LEU A 161 12.62 -21.54 -21.73
C LEU A 161 12.49 -22.20 -23.10
N PHE A 162 13.59 -22.36 -23.86
CA PHE A 162 13.52 -22.81 -25.25
C PHE A 162 14.00 -24.26 -25.49
N ARG A 163 14.70 -24.88 -24.52
CA ARG A 163 15.26 -26.21 -24.65
C ARG A 163 14.66 -27.24 -23.68
N THR A 164 13.84 -26.81 -22.69
CA THR A 164 13.24 -27.75 -21.72
C THR A 164 11.74 -27.88 -21.88
N ARG A 165 11.19 -29.03 -21.44
CA ARG A 165 9.74 -29.28 -21.39
C ARG A 165 9.03 -28.28 -20.47
N THR A 166 9.60 -28.02 -19.29
CA THR A 166 9.06 -27.04 -18.33
C THR A 166 8.98 -25.64 -18.94
N GLY A 167 9.99 -25.20 -19.69
CA GLY A 167 9.93 -23.94 -20.41
C GLY A 167 8.86 -23.88 -21.49
N ALA A 168 8.60 -24.99 -22.19
CA ALA A 168 7.51 -25.09 -23.15
C ALA A 168 6.14 -25.00 -22.44
N GLU A 169 5.97 -25.69 -21.30
CA GLU A 169 4.77 -25.61 -20.45
C GLU A 169 4.53 -24.19 -19.91
N MET A 170 5.58 -23.49 -19.48
CA MET A 170 5.49 -22.09 -19.07
C MET A 170 4.99 -21.19 -20.20
N ARG A 171 5.52 -21.31 -21.40
CA ARG A 171 5.12 -20.50 -22.56
C ARG A 171 3.70 -20.82 -23.01
N ALA A 172 3.31 -22.09 -23.05
CA ALA A 172 1.94 -22.51 -23.40
C ALA A 172 0.90 -21.98 -22.40
N GLY A 173 1.22 -21.98 -21.11
CA GLY A 173 0.34 -21.47 -20.05
C GLY A 173 0.12 -19.95 -20.09
N VAL A 174 0.95 -19.19 -20.83
CA VAL A 174 0.77 -17.74 -21.03
C VAL A 174 -0.38 -17.45 -21.98
N ASP A 175 -0.53 -18.24 -23.05
CA ASP A 175 -1.53 -18.01 -24.08
C ASP A 175 -2.91 -18.49 -23.62
N ASP A 176 -3.02 -19.74 -23.19
CA ASP A 176 -4.24 -20.29 -22.60
C ASP A 176 -3.92 -21.42 -21.61
N ARG A 177 -4.15 -21.14 -20.33
CA ARG A 177 -3.87 -22.10 -19.24
C ARG A 177 -4.77 -23.33 -19.27
N ALA A 178 -6.05 -23.14 -19.65
CA ALA A 178 -7.00 -24.24 -19.71
C ALA A 178 -6.67 -25.18 -20.87
N LEU A 179 -6.38 -24.60 -22.03
CA LEU A 179 -6.01 -25.33 -23.23
C LEU A 179 -4.65 -26.07 -23.03
N ALA A 180 -3.66 -25.41 -22.41
CA ALA A 180 -2.38 -26.04 -22.07
C ALA A 180 -2.58 -27.26 -21.16
N GLY A 181 -3.49 -27.20 -20.18
CA GLY A 181 -3.84 -28.35 -19.34
C GLY A 181 -4.43 -29.54 -20.12
N LEU A 182 -5.24 -29.27 -21.14
CA LEU A 182 -5.81 -30.30 -22.00
C LEU A 182 -4.76 -30.98 -22.90
N THR A 183 -3.66 -30.32 -23.23
CA THR A 183 -2.55 -30.88 -24.02
C THR A 183 -1.51 -31.64 -23.18
N GLY A 184 -1.77 -31.87 -21.87
CA GLY A 184 -0.92 -32.63 -20.98
C GLY A 184 0.22 -31.81 -20.34
N ALA A 185 0.17 -30.48 -20.44
CA ALA A 185 1.01 -29.61 -19.63
C ALA A 185 0.52 -29.56 -18.18
N ASP A 186 1.44 -29.38 -17.22
CA ASP A 186 1.10 -29.14 -15.81
C ASP A 186 1.29 -27.65 -15.44
N PRO A 187 0.22 -26.82 -15.52
CA PRO A 187 0.33 -25.40 -15.19
C PRO A 187 0.68 -25.14 -13.71
N VAL A 188 0.38 -26.07 -12.80
CA VAL A 188 0.68 -25.94 -11.38
C VAL A 188 2.20 -26.08 -11.17
N ARG A 189 2.80 -27.10 -11.81
CA ARG A 189 4.24 -27.33 -11.79
C ARG A 189 5.00 -26.16 -12.44
N ALA A 190 4.54 -25.70 -13.59
CA ALA A 190 5.13 -24.56 -14.31
C ALA A 190 5.11 -23.30 -13.43
N ASN A 191 4.00 -23.00 -12.77
CA ASN A 191 3.89 -21.87 -11.83
C ASN A 191 4.85 -22.02 -10.64
N ARG A 192 4.91 -23.20 -10.03
CA ARG A 192 5.81 -23.44 -8.89
C ARG A 192 7.26 -23.19 -9.27
N VAL A 193 7.71 -23.72 -10.40
CA VAL A 193 9.07 -23.51 -10.91
C VAL A 193 9.32 -22.04 -11.19
N ALA A 194 8.35 -21.31 -11.78
CA ALA A 194 8.46 -19.89 -12.04
C ALA A 194 8.62 -19.06 -10.75
N TRP A 195 7.88 -19.39 -9.68
CA TRP A 195 8.02 -18.70 -8.39
C TRP A 195 9.35 -19.00 -7.73
N ILE A 196 9.80 -20.26 -7.70
CA ILE A 196 11.10 -20.65 -7.14
C ILE A 196 12.24 -19.92 -7.86
N LEU A 197 12.29 -20.01 -9.19
CA LEU A 197 13.32 -19.35 -9.99
C LEU A 197 13.24 -17.82 -9.89
N GLY A 198 12.03 -17.25 -9.83
CA GLY A 198 11.86 -15.82 -9.63
C GLY A 198 12.48 -15.35 -8.32
N ILE A 199 12.16 -16.01 -7.21
CA ILE A 199 12.72 -15.67 -5.89
C ILE A 199 14.23 -15.94 -5.84
N GLU A 200 14.70 -17.01 -6.49
CA GLU A 200 16.12 -17.30 -6.62
C GLU A 200 16.90 -16.17 -7.33
N LEU A 201 16.37 -15.66 -8.43
CA LEU A 201 16.97 -14.55 -9.15
C LEU A 201 16.90 -13.24 -8.34
N ALA A 202 15.86 -13.04 -7.56
CA ALA A 202 15.81 -11.94 -6.59
C ALA A 202 16.87 -12.08 -5.50
N ALA A 203 17.09 -13.29 -4.98
CA ALA A 203 18.10 -13.59 -3.97
C ALA A 203 19.52 -13.35 -4.49
N ILE A 204 19.81 -13.85 -5.70
CA ILE A 204 21.11 -13.61 -6.38
C ILE A 204 21.34 -12.09 -6.52
N GLY A 205 20.36 -11.37 -7.07
CA GLY A 205 20.48 -9.91 -7.24
C GLY A 205 20.60 -9.15 -5.93
N GLY A 206 19.85 -9.56 -4.89
CA GLY A 206 19.93 -8.98 -3.55
C GLY A 206 21.30 -9.15 -2.89
N ILE A 207 21.92 -10.33 -3.00
CA ILE A 207 23.26 -10.60 -2.48
C ILE A 207 24.32 -9.80 -3.27
N LEU A 208 24.18 -9.70 -4.60
CA LEU A 208 25.12 -8.98 -5.44
C LEU A 208 25.06 -7.45 -5.25
N ILE A 209 23.89 -6.88 -4.93
CA ILE A 209 23.77 -5.43 -4.73
C ILE A 209 24.15 -5.01 -3.31
N ALA A 210 24.01 -5.88 -2.33
CA ALA A 210 24.22 -5.59 -0.92
C ALA A 210 25.60 -4.98 -0.57
N PRO A 211 26.72 -5.38 -1.19
CA PRO A 211 28.03 -4.72 -0.97
C PRO A 211 28.12 -3.29 -1.48
N MET A 212 27.22 -2.88 -2.38
CA MET A 212 27.24 -1.53 -2.99
C MET A 212 26.39 -0.52 -2.21
N VAL A 213 25.57 -0.99 -1.26
CA VAL A 213 24.66 -0.20 -0.46
C VAL A 213 24.65 -0.68 0.98
N ASN A 214 24.20 0.17 1.91
CA ASN A 214 23.98 -0.28 3.29
C ASN A 214 22.80 -1.27 3.35
N LEU A 215 22.92 -2.28 4.24
CA LEU A 215 21.85 -3.23 4.51
C LEU A 215 20.74 -2.54 5.33
N ASP A 216 19.89 -1.80 4.65
CA ASP A 216 18.63 -1.26 5.17
C ASP A 216 17.44 -1.96 4.51
N ALA A 217 16.46 -2.39 5.32
CA ALA A 217 15.36 -3.20 4.83
C ALA A 217 14.47 -2.47 3.82
N ALA A 218 14.18 -1.19 4.05
CA ALA A 218 13.36 -0.39 3.15
C ALA A 218 14.14 -0.04 1.87
N GLN A 219 15.38 0.41 2.01
CA GLN A 219 16.20 0.83 0.89
C GLN A 219 16.48 -0.32 -0.08
N LEU A 220 16.91 -1.48 0.42
CA LEU A 220 17.16 -2.68 -0.42
C LEU A 220 15.87 -3.15 -1.13
N SER A 221 14.72 -3.11 -0.41
CA SER A 221 13.44 -3.49 -1.01
C SER A 221 13.02 -2.53 -2.12
N LEU A 222 13.37 -1.24 -2.04
CA LEU A 222 13.02 -0.22 -3.05
C LEU A 222 13.96 -0.22 -4.26
N LEU A 223 15.17 -0.78 -4.17
CA LEU A 223 16.06 -0.95 -5.34
C LEU A 223 15.41 -1.78 -6.46
N ILE A 224 14.39 -2.54 -6.13
CA ILE A 224 13.59 -3.26 -7.12
C ILE A 224 12.87 -2.32 -8.11
N VAL A 225 12.66 -1.05 -7.78
CA VAL A 225 12.03 -0.09 -8.70
C VAL A 225 12.84 0.04 -9.98
N SER A 226 14.18 0.00 -9.88
CA SER A 226 15.09 -0.04 -11.05
C SER A 226 14.88 -1.31 -11.89
N ALA A 227 14.71 -2.46 -11.23
CA ALA A 227 14.40 -3.72 -11.91
C ALA A 227 12.97 -3.73 -12.51
N TYR A 228 11.99 -3.10 -11.85
CA TYR A 228 10.66 -2.91 -12.43
C TYR A 228 10.72 -2.05 -13.69
N THR A 229 11.52 -0.99 -13.66
CA THR A 229 11.73 -0.13 -14.82
C THR A 229 12.29 -0.94 -15.99
N ALA A 230 13.35 -1.73 -15.75
CA ALA A 230 13.91 -2.62 -16.76
C ALA A 230 12.87 -3.63 -17.30
N ALA A 231 12.06 -4.23 -16.42
CA ALA A 231 11.03 -5.19 -16.80
C ALA A 231 9.90 -4.55 -17.63
N VAL A 232 9.51 -3.30 -17.31
CA VAL A 232 8.51 -2.53 -18.06
C VAL A 232 9.01 -2.15 -19.46
N PHE A 233 10.31 -1.85 -19.63
CA PHE A 233 10.91 -1.72 -20.97
C PHE A 233 10.72 -3.01 -21.79
N GLY A 234 10.86 -4.18 -21.15
CA GLY A 234 10.53 -5.47 -21.73
C GLY A 234 9.03 -5.77 -21.85
N ARG A 235 8.14 -4.79 -21.53
CA ARG A 235 6.68 -4.95 -21.48
C ARG A 235 6.26 -6.13 -20.60
N LEU A 236 7.05 -6.50 -19.59
CA LEU A 236 6.87 -7.66 -18.73
C LEU A 236 6.74 -9.01 -19.50
N ARG A 237 7.24 -9.08 -20.74
CA ARG A 237 7.12 -10.27 -21.62
C ARG A 237 8.44 -10.68 -22.29
N SER A 238 9.32 -9.73 -22.54
CA SER A 238 10.54 -9.95 -23.31
C SER A 238 11.78 -9.85 -22.43
N LEU A 239 12.45 -10.98 -22.17
CA LEU A 239 13.72 -11.01 -21.43
C LEU A 239 14.81 -10.17 -22.11
N PRO A 240 15.07 -10.28 -23.44
CA PRO A 240 16.10 -9.46 -24.09
C PRO A 240 15.86 -7.95 -23.92
N MET A 241 14.60 -7.51 -24.05
CA MET A 241 14.25 -6.09 -23.86
C MET A 241 14.36 -5.67 -22.39
N THR A 242 14.17 -6.60 -21.44
CA THR A 242 14.41 -6.35 -20.01
C THR A 242 15.90 -6.13 -19.73
N PHE A 243 16.80 -6.92 -20.35
CA PHE A 243 18.24 -6.69 -20.25
C PHE A 243 18.64 -5.34 -20.86
N LEU A 244 18.08 -4.98 -22.03
CA LEU A 244 18.31 -3.67 -22.63
C LEU A 244 17.81 -2.54 -21.70
N GLY A 245 16.62 -2.67 -21.15
CA GLY A 245 16.06 -1.72 -20.18
C GLY A 245 16.95 -1.59 -18.93
N ALA A 246 17.49 -2.69 -18.43
CA ALA A 246 18.43 -2.68 -17.31
C ALA A 246 19.72 -1.90 -17.66
N VAL A 247 20.25 -2.07 -18.87
CA VAL A 247 21.41 -1.29 -19.33
C VAL A 247 21.10 0.20 -19.38
N VAL A 248 19.92 0.59 -19.89
CA VAL A 248 19.50 2.00 -19.91
C VAL A 248 19.42 2.56 -18.49
N VAL A 249 18.78 1.85 -17.55
CA VAL A 249 18.61 2.30 -16.16
C VAL A 249 19.96 2.37 -15.44
N GLY A 250 20.77 1.31 -15.48
CA GLY A 250 22.04 1.25 -14.76
C GLY A 250 23.07 2.24 -15.29
N CYS A 251 23.16 2.42 -16.62
CA CYS A 251 24.01 3.43 -17.21
C CYS A 251 23.52 4.86 -16.87
N LEU A 252 22.22 5.11 -16.91
CA LEU A 252 21.68 6.41 -16.53
C LEU A 252 22.03 6.76 -15.09
N GLU A 253 21.79 5.84 -14.13
CA GLU A 253 22.14 6.04 -12.72
C GLU A 253 23.64 6.35 -12.54
N SER A 254 24.51 5.60 -13.23
CA SER A 254 25.95 5.78 -13.15
C SER A 254 26.41 7.11 -13.74
N TYR A 255 25.90 7.48 -14.92
CA TYR A 255 26.23 8.76 -15.55
C TYR A 255 25.66 9.97 -14.75
N LEU A 256 24.46 9.85 -14.20
CA LEU A 256 23.94 10.88 -13.30
C LEU A 256 24.83 11.03 -12.06
N ALA A 257 25.36 9.90 -11.53
CA ALA A 257 26.28 9.97 -10.40
C ALA A 257 27.60 10.69 -10.72
N GLY A 258 28.10 10.50 -11.95
CA GLY A 258 29.40 11.03 -12.37
C GLY A 258 29.36 12.43 -12.93
N TYR A 259 28.29 12.80 -13.64
CA TYR A 259 28.22 14.06 -14.40
C TYR A 259 27.21 15.07 -13.87
N LEU A 260 26.33 14.66 -12.93
CA LEU A 260 25.35 15.59 -12.38
C LEU A 260 26.09 16.65 -11.52
N PRO A 261 25.85 17.94 -11.75
CA PRO A 261 26.43 19.00 -10.94
C PRO A 261 26.17 18.79 -9.45
N GLN A 262 27.18 19.01 -8.60
CA GLN A 262 27.11 18.90 -7.14
C GLN A 262 26.42 20.13 -6.55
N ASN A 263 25.16 20.37 -6.95
CA ASN A 263 24.33 21.41 -6.35
C ASN A 263 23.27 20.79 -5.44
N ALA A 264 22.68 21.61 -4.57
CA ALA A 264 21.74 21.15 -3.56
C ALA A 264 20.42 20.57 -4.11
N TYR A 265 20.08 20.81 -5.40
CA TYR A 265 18.78 20.43 -6.00
C TYR A 265 18.79 19.08 -6.70
N LEU A 266 19.96 18.56 -7.07
CA LEU A 266 20.08 17.43 -8.00
C LEU A 266 20.43 16.07 -7.35
N PRO A 267 20.97 15.98 -6.11
CA PRO A 267 21.33 14.68 -5.53
C PRO A 267 20.16 13.69 -5.45
N GLY A 268 18.98 14.17 -5.06
CA GLY A 268 17.76 13.35 -5.00
C GLY A 268 17.28 12.84 -6.36
N LEU A 269 17.54 13.59 -7.45
CA LEU A 269 17.17 13.19 -8.81
C LEU A 269 17.85 11.87 -9.22
N ARG A 270 19.10 11.64 -8.82
CA ARG A 270 19.80 10.38 -9.06
C ARG A 270 19.03 9.20 -8.45
N LEU A 271 18.60 9.33 -7.21
CA LEU A 271 17.86 8.28 -6.51
C LEU A 271 16.44 8.08 -7.07
N ALA A 272 15.85 9.14 -7.61
CA ALA A 272 14.52 9.12 -8.21
C ALA A 272 14.52 8.72 -9.69
N ALA A 273 15.66 8.77 -10.37
CA ALA A 273 15.76 8.54 -11.82
C ALA A 273 15.12 7.22 -12.29
N PRO A 274 15.33 6.07 -11.63
CA PRO A 274 14.65 4.84 -12.04
C PRO A 274 13.12 4.93 -11.94
N ALA A 275 12.61 5.56 -10.88
CA ALA A 275 11.18 5.75 -10.70
C ALA A 275 10.59 6.72 -11.73
N LEU A 276 11.32 7.78 -12.08
CA LEU A 276 10.96 8.69 -13.19
C LEU A 276 10.93 7.94 -14.51
N LEU A 277 11.96 7.14 -14.81
CA LEU A 277 11.98 6.31 -16.03
C LEU A 277 10.84 5.29 -16.04
N LEU A 278 10.52 4.68 -14.88
CA LEU A 278 9.38 3.78 -14.77
C LEU A 278 8.08 4.49 -15.12
N PHE A 279 7.88 5.65 -14.54
CA PHE A 279 6.70 6.47 -14.79
C PHE A 279 6.60 6.87 -16.27
N LEU A 280 7.69 7.35 -16.88
CA LEU A 280 7.76 7.69 -18.29
C LEU A 280 7.54 6.47 -19.21
N ALA A 281 8.15 5.33 -18.89
CA ALA A 281 7.96 4.09 -19.64
C ALA A 281 6.49 3.63 -19.62
N LEU A 282 5.83 3.73 -18.45
CA LEU A 282 4.41 3.43 -18.32
C LEU A 282 3.52 4.38 -19.14
N LEU A 283 3.94 5.61 -19.38
CA LEU A 283 3.22 6.57 -20.23
C LEU A 283 3.38 6.30 -21.71
N VAL A 284 4.60 5.95 -22.13
CA VAL A 284 4.97 5.82 -23.55
C VAL A 284 4.54 4.46 -24.11
N PHE A 285 4.74 3.37 -23.36
CA PHE A 285 4.43 2.04 -23.89
C PHE A 285 2.92 1.76 -23.86
N PRO A 286 2.35 1.24 -24.96
CA PRO A 286 0.96 0.86 -24.98
C PRO A 286 0.71 -0.35 -24.08
N HIS A 287 -0.10 -0.16 -23.05
CA HIS A 287 -0.60 -1.20 -22.16
C HIS A 287 -1.90 -1.76 -22.74
N GLY A 288 -2.09 -3.07 -22.62
CA GLY A 288 -3.12 -3.84 -23.33
C GLY A 288 -4.53 -3.22 -23.28
N ARG A 289 -5.26 -3.40 -24.37
CA ARG A 289 -6.61 -2.88 -24.61
C ARG A 289 -7.54 -3.22 -23.44
N LEU A 290 -8.49 -2.32 -23.16
CA LEU A 290 -9.63 -2.52 -22.27
C LEU A 290 -10.32 -3.85 -22.60
N ARG A 291 -9.94 -4.96 -21.97
CA ARG A 291 -10.70 -6.21 -22.04
C ARG A 291 -11.82 -6.10 -21.03
N GLY A 292 -13.05 -6.26 -21.50
CA GLY A 292 -14.19 -6.41 -20.61
C GLY A 292 -13.89 -7.59 -19.66
N ARG A 293 -13.79 -7.30 -18.37
CA ARG A 293 -13.63 -8.33 -17.34
C ARG A 293 -15.01 -8.71 -16.83
N ASP A 294 -15.30 -10.00 -16.78
CA ASP A 294 -16.36 -10.54 -15.94
C ASP A 294 -15.97 -10.26 -14.46
N ARG A 295 -16.37 -9.11 -13.97
CA ARG A 295 -16.29 -8.77 -12.56
C ARG A 295 -17.58 -9.21 -11.90
N GLN A 296 -17.51 -10.07 -10.90
CA GLN A 296 -18.64 -10.29 -10.01
C GLN A 296 -19.04 -8.94 -9.43
N LEU A 297 -20.27 -8.51 -9.73
CA LEU A 297 -20.84 -7.24 -9.28
C LEU A 297 -20.93 -7.26 -7.75
N SER A 298 -19.90 -6.77 -7.08
CA SER A 298 -19.94 -6.54 -5.64
C SER A 298 -20.80 -5.32 -5.39
N GLN A 299 -21.99 -5.52 -4.84
CA GLN A 299 -22.86 -4.43 -4.44
C GLN A 299 -22.20 -3.67 -3.27
N VAL A 300 -21.87 -2.39 -3.49
CA VAL A 300 -21.47 -1.47 -2.43
C VAL A 300 -22.73 -0.74 -1.97
N PRO A 301 -23.32 -1.14 -0.86
CA PRO A 301 -24.55 -0.48 -0.36
C PRO A 301 -24.28 0.99 -0.05
N ALA A 302 -25.26 1.85 -0.37
CA ALA A 302 -25.17 3.26 -0.03
C ALA A 302 -25.44 3.43 1.48
N PRO A 303 -24.52 4.04 2.25
CA PRO A 303 -24.73 4.27 3.68
C PRO A 303 -25.93 5.19 3.93
N THR A 304 -26.65 4.98 5.04
CA THR A 304 -27.75 5.86 5.44
C THR A 304 -27.22 7.15 6.07
N LEU A 305 -27.85 8.30 5.81
CA LEU A 305 -27.43 9.58 6.40
C LEU A 305 -27.50 9.55 7.93
N ARG A 306 -28.57 8.97 8.49
CA ARG A 306 -28.71 8.85 9.95
C ARG A 306 -27.56 8.04 10.56
N GLY A 307 -27.24 6.88 9.98
CA GLY A 307 -26.11 6.08 10.46
C GLY A 307 -24.76 6.80 10.32
N THR A 308 -24.60 7.64 9.29
CA THR A 308 -23.40 8.46 9.10
C THR A 308 -23.28 9.55 10.16
N LEU A 309 -24.38 10.24 10.47
CA LEU A 309 -24.39 11.29 11.50
C LEU A 309 -24.12 10.69 12.89
N VAL A 310 -24.75 9.55 13.21
CA VAL A 310 -24.49 8.84 14.48
C VAL A 310 -23.02 8.41 14.55
N PHE A 311 -22.48 7.85 13.47
CA PHE A 311 -21.05 7.47 13.41
C PHE A 311 -20.14 8.69 13.59
N GLY A 312 -20.45 9.81 12.93
CA GLY A 312 -19.72 11.07 13.09
C GLY A 312 -19.75 11.59 14.53
N ALA A 313 -20.92 11.55 15.18
CA ALA A 313 -21.06 11.93 16.59
C ALA A 313 -20.24 11.02 17.52
N VAL A 314 -20.21 9.70 17.25
CA VAL A 314 -19.38 8.75 18.00
C VAL A 314 -17.88 9.04 17.80
N VAL A 315 -17.44 9.38 16.59
CA VAL A 315 -16.06 9.75 16.31
C VAL A 315 -15.64 11.01 17.07
N VAL A 316 -16.49 12.05 17.06
CA VAL A 316 -16.22 13.30 17.78
C VAL A 316 -16.24 13.07 19.30
N LEU A 317 -17.21 12.31 19.81
CA LEU A 317 -17.25 11.94 21.23
C LEU A 317 -15.99 11.15 21.64
N PHE A 318 -15.54 10.23 20.80
CA PHE A 318 -14.30 9.48 21.05
C PHE A 318 -13.08 10.41 21.11
N GLY A 319 -12.97 11.39 20.19
CA GLY A 319 -11.92 12.42 20.22
C GLY A 319 -11.98 13.27 21.50
N LEU A 320 -13.18 13.67 21.93
CA LEU A 320 -13.38 14.44 23.15
C LEU A 320 -13.00 13.64 24.40
N VAL A 321 -13.38 12.36 24.46
CA VAL A 321 -13.00 11.47 25.58
C VAL A 321 -11.48 11.32 25.64
N LEU A 322 -10.81 11.07 24.50
CA LEU A 322 -9.34 10.99 24.49
C LEU A 322 -8.71 12.29 24.98
N ALA A 323 -9.19 13.43 24.49
CA ALA A 323 -8.67 14.76 24.85
C ALA A 323 -8.80 15.10 26.34
N THR A 324 -9.78 14.53 27.02
CA THR A 324 -10.04 14.79 28.45
C THR A 324 -9.44 13.74 29.40
N VAL A 325 -9.12 12.54 28.88
CA VAL A 325 -8.63 11.42 29.71
C VAL A 325 -7.13 11.26 29.62
N LEU A 326 -6.54 11.54 28.44
CA LEU A 326 -5.13 11.29 28.18
C LEU A 326 -4.27 12.53 28.46
N GLY A 327 -3.06 12.29 28.96
CA GLY A 327 -2.03 13.33 29.08
C GLY A 327 -1.47 13.75 27.70
N GLU A 328 -0.73 14.85 27.66
CA GLU A 328 -0.24 15.45 26.41
C GLU A 328 0.62 14.49 25.59
N SER A 329 1.54 13.74 26.21
CA SER A 329 2.40 12.76 25.54
C SER A 329 1.60 11.64 24.87
N ASP A 330 0.56 11.16 25.55
CA ASP A 330 -0.32 10.11 25.03
C ASP A 330 -1.21 10.65 23.92
N LEU A 331 -1.70 11.90 24.04
CA LEU A 331 -2.48 12.56 23.01
C LEU A 331 -1.69 12.78 21.71
N ILE A 332 -0.40 13.08 21.78
CA ILE A 332 0.45 13.12 20.58
C ILE A 332 0.46 11.76 19.89
N SER A 333 0.46 10.67 20.64
CA SER A 333 0.48 9.32 20.11
C SER A 333 -0.88 8.86 19.59
N TYR A 334 -1.93 8.97 20.38
CA TYR A 334 -3.26 8.46 20.05
C TYR A 334 -4.09 9.44 19.20
N GLY A 335 -3.85 10.75 19.27
CA GLY A 335 -4.52 11.74 18.43
C GLY A 335 -4.28 11.54 16.93
N ARG A 336 -3.17 10.90 16.56
CA ARG A 336 -2.87 10.49 15.18
C ARG A 336 -3.93 9.56 14.57
N ILE A 337 -4.72 8.86 15.39
CA ILE A 337 -5.85 8.00 14.96
C ILE A 337 -6.76 8.75 13.96
N PHE A 338 -7.09 10.01 14.25
CA PHE A 338 -8.03 10.77 13.43
C PHE A 338 -7.38 11.27 12.15
N ALA A 339 -6.15 11.75 12.18
CA ALA A 339 -5.41 12.19 11.00
C ALA A 339 -5.18 11.04 10.01
N PHE A 340 -4.70 9.90 10.50
CA PHE A 340 -4.56 8.69 9.67
C PHE A 340 -5.91 8.11 9.25
N GLY A 341 -6.94 8.31 10.05
CA GLY A 341 -8.32 8.01 9.69
C GLY A 341 -8.78 8.79 8.45
N VAL A 342 -8.44 10.09 8.37
CA VAL A 342 -8.72 10.92 7.19
C VAL A 342 -7.90 10.46 5.98
N ILE A 343 -6.59 10.17 6.16
CA ILE A 343 -5.75 9.62 5.08
C ILE A 343 -6.33 8.32 4.54
N ALA A 344 -6.72 7.41 5.43
CA ALA A 344 -7.32 6.13 5.04
C ALA A 344 -8.70 6.30 4.37
N LEU A 345 -9.50 7.28 4.79
CA LEU A 345 -10.78 7.60 4.16
C LEU A 345 -10.61 8.00 2.69
N SER A 346 -9.46 8.56 2.29
CA SER A 346 -9.17 8.93 0.91
C SER A 346 -9.20 7.74 -0.07
N PHE A 347 -8.91 6.53 0.42
CA PHE A 347 -9.00 5.31 -0.41
C PHE A 347 -10.46 4.93 -0.75
N VAL A 348 -11.45 5.35 0.04
CA VAL A 348 -12.84 4.97 -0.17
C VAL A 348 -13.40 5.47 -1.51
N PRO A 349 -13.32 6.76 -1.87
CA PRO A 349 -13.80 7.21 -3.17
C PRO A 349 -12.94 6.67 -4.33
N LEU A 350 -11.63 6.56 -4.17
CA LEU A 350 -10.70 6.18 -5.24
C LEU A 350 -10.74 4.67 -5.50
N ALA A 351 -10.40 3.87 -4.51
CA ALA A 351 -10.32 2.41 -4.66
C ALA A 351 -11.69 1.73 -4.44
N GLY A 352 -12.49 2.23 -3.50
CA GLY A 352 -13.79 1.67 -3.17
C GLY A 352 -14.86 1.94 -4.22
N TYR A 353 -15.03 3.19 -4.63
CA TYR A 353 -16.09 3.58 -5.54
C TYR A 353 -15.66 3.57 -7.01
N ALA A 354 -14.45 4.05 -7.33
CA ALA A 354 -13.96 4.09 -8.69
C ALA A 354 -13.13 2.85 -9.10
N GLY A 355 -12.75 1.98 -8.17
CA GLY A 355 -11.95 0.78 -8.44
C GLY A 355 -10.51 1.07 -8.87
N GLN A 356 -10.00 2.28 -8.60
CA GLN A 356 -8.66 2.71 -8.98
C GLN A 356 -7.71 2.53 -7.77
N LEU A 357 -6.78 1.60 -7.87
CA LEU A 357 -5.80 1.36 -6.79
C LEU A 357 -4.65 2.37 -6.91
N SER A 358 -4.34 3.06 -5.82
CA SER A 358 -3.24 4.01 -5.72
C SER A 358 -2.42 3.73 -4.45
N LEU A 359 -1.11 3.81 -4.57
CA LEU A 359 -0.16 3.62 -3.47
C LEU A 359 0.53 4.92 -3.04
N CYS A 360 0.09 6.09 -3.56
CA CYS A 360 0.72 7.38 -3.26
C CYS A 360 -0.05 8.25 -2.23
N GLN A 361 -1.04 7.71 -1.51
CA GLN A 361 -1.91 8.51 -0.65
C GLN A 361 -1.16 9.20 0.50
N LEU A 362 -0.17 8.54 1.09
CA LEU A 362 0.64 9.14 2.14
C LEU A 362 1.53 10.27 1.60
N SER A 363 2.06 10.12 0.39
CA SER A 363 2.81 11.20 -0.28
C SER A 363 1.91 12.41 -0.59
N MET A 364 0.62 12.18 -0.94
CA MET A 364 -0.36 13.26 -1.08
C MET A 364 -0.65 13.96 0.25
N ALA A 365 -0.66 13.20 1.35
CA ALA A 365 -0.74 13.77 2.69
C ALA A 365 0.46 14.68 2.98
N GLY A 366 1.67 14.29 2.57
CA GLY A 366 2.87 15.12 2.66
C GLY A 366 2.73 16.45 1.92
N ILE A 367 2.18 16.45 0.69
CA ILE A 367 1.90 17.68 -0.06
C ILE A 367 0.92 18.58 0.70
N GLY A 368 -0.13 18.02 1.30
CA GLY A 368 -1.07 18.77 2.11
C GLY A 368 -0.45 19.39 3.37
N ALA A 369 0.42 18.65 4.06
CA ALA A 369 1.17 19.15 5.22
C ALA A 369 2.08 20.32 4.84
N ILE A 370 2.86 20.19 3.76
CA ILE A 370 3.72 21.24 3.21
C ILE A 370 2.90 22.49 2.84
N ALA A 371 1.81 22.29 2.09
CA ALA A 371 0.97 23.39 1.66
C ALA A 371 0.37 24.16 2.85
N TYR A 372 -0.11 23.44 3.86
CA TYR A 372 -0.62 24.07 5.07
C TYR A 372 0.45 24.82 5.85
N ALA A 373 1.64 24.26 6.03
CA ALA A 373 2.74 24.92 6.74
C ALA A 373 3.12 26.28 6.09
N HIS A 374 3.12 26.33 4.76
CA HIS A 374 3.47 27.57 4.03
C HIS A 374 2.34 28.59 3.99
N LEU A 375 1.11 28.15 3.84
CA LEU A 375 -0.06 29.04 3.72
C LEU A 375 -0.61 29.49 5.08
N GLY A 376 -0.33 28.71 6.13
CA GLY A 376 -0.82 28.91 7.47
C GLY A 376 0.26 29.08 8.55
N PRO A 377 1.40 29.79 8.32
CA PRO A 377 2.48 29.86 9.32
C PRO A 377 2.05 30.50 10.64
N HIS A 378 0.97 31.28 10.61
CA HIS A 378 0.37 31.88 11.80
C HIS A 378 -1.01 31.32 12.15
N GLY A 379 -1.36 30.11 11.66
CA GLY A 379 -2.62 29.46 11.96
C GLY A 379 -3.83 30.02 11.20
N GLN A 380 -3.64 30.58 10.00
CA GLN A 380 -4.76 31.11 9.20
C GLN A 380 -5.75 29.99 8.84
N ALA A 381 -7.04 30.13 9.19
CA ALA A 381 -8.06 29.11 8.96
C ALA A 381 -8.25 28.75 7.48
N TRP A 382 -8.10 29.74 6.57
CA TRP A 382 -8.20 29.53 5.11
C TRP A 382 -7.07 28.66 4.54
N ALA A 383 -5.95 28.51 5.26
CA ALA A 383 -4.82 27.71 4.81
C ALA A 383 -5.18 26.22 4.68
N LEU A 384 -6.07 25.72 5.55
CA LEU A 384 -6.48 24.31 5.50
C LEU A 384 -7.26 23.96 4.22
N PRO A 385 -8.34 24.66 3.84
CA PRO A 385 -8.98 24.41 2.55
C PRO A 385 -8.06 24.68 1.35
N ALA A 386 -7.15 25.65 1.42
CA ALA A 386 -6.19 25.89 0.38
C ALA A 386 -5.18 24.72 0.24
N ALA A 387 -4.69 24.16 1.33
CA ALA A 387 -3.85 22.96 1.33
C ALA A 387 -4.57 21.75 0.72
N VAL A 388 -5.86 21.56 1.04
CA VAL A 388 -6.70 20.53 0.42
C VAL A 388 -6.79 20.73 -1.11
N LEU A 389 -6.97 21.95 -1.56
CA LEU A 389 -7.04 22.25 -3.01
C LEU A 389 -5.69 22.04 -3.71
N ILE A 390 -4.56 22.39 -3.09
CA ILE A 390 -3.22 22.14 -3.64
C ILE A 390 -2.96 20.62 -3.73
N ALA A 391 -3.27 19.86 -2.69
CA ALA A 391 -3.17 18.40 -2.74
C ALA A 391 -4.11 17.80 -3.80
N ALA A 392 -5.33 18.33 -3.94
CA ALA A 392 -6.26 17.93 -4.99
C ALA A 392 -5.72 18.24 -6.40
N ALA A 393 -5.11 19.40 -6.61
CA ALA A 393 -4.47 19.76 -7.88
C ALA A 393 -3.30 18.81 -8.20
N ALA A 394 -2.46 18.46 -7.23
CA ALA A 394 -1.41 17.46 -7.38
C ALA A 394 -1.99 16.09 -7.78
N GLY A 395 -3.09 15.66 -7.12
CA GLY A 395 -3.80 14.44 -7.48
C GLY A 395 -4.38 14.48 -8.91
N ALA A 396 -4.89 15.62 -9.36
CA ALA A 396 -5.36 15.79 -10.72
C ALA A 396 -4.22 15.65 -11.75
N VAL A 397 -3.02 16.17 -11.45
CA VAL A 397 -1.83 16.02 -12.31
C VAL A 397 -1.44 14.54 -12.44
N ILE A 398 -1.46 13.79 -11.33
CA ILE A 398 -1.15 12.35 -11.33
C ILE A 398 -2.21 11.55 -12.10
N ALA A 399 -3.45 11.99 -12.08
CA ALA A 399 -4.51 11.34 -12.82
C ALA A 399 -4.31 11.37 -14.34
N LEU A 400 -3.62 12.38 -14.90
CA LEU A 400 -3.39 12.49 -16.35
C LEU A 400 -2.66 11.25 -16.92
N PRO A 401 -1.51 10.82 -16.36
CA PRO A 401 -0.92 9.55 -16.75
C PRO A 401 -1.78 8.33 -16.41
N ALA A 402 -2.48 8.37 -15.28
CA ALA A 402 -3.34 7.28 -14.84
C ALA A 402 -4.49 6.95 -15.82
N LEU A 403 -4.85 7.88 -16.73
CA LEU A 403 -5.86 7.64 -17.76
C LEU A 403 -5.51 6.47 -18.70
N ARG A 404 -4.22 6.28 -18.98
CA ARG A 404 -3.72 5.24 -19.86
C ARG A 404 -3.43 3.93 -19.14
N LEU A 405 -3.41 3.98 -17.80
CA LEU A 405 -3.04 2.86 -16.94
C LEU A 405 -4.29 2.24 -16.30
N SER A 406 -4.26 0.94 -16.10
CA SER A 406 -5.31 0.20 -15.41
C SER A 406 -4.72 -0.93 -14.58
N GLY A 407 -5.45 -1.34 -13.52
CA GLY A 407 -5.04 -2.46 -12.67
C GLY A 407 -3.66 -2.28 -12.05
N VAL A 408 -2.78 -3.26 -12.24
CA VAL A 408 -1.41 -3.28 -11.67
C VAL A 408 -0.55 -2.14 -12.19
N TYR A 409 -0.68 -1.77 -13.47
CA TYR A 409 0.13 -0.68 -14.05
C TYR A 409 -0.18 0.67 -13.41
N LEU A 410 -1.43 0.91 -13.02
CA LEU A 410 -1.83 2.11 -12.29
C LEU A 410 -1.20 2.13 -10.88
N ALA A 411 -1.26 1.01 -10.15
CA ALA A 411 -0.64 0.90 -8.84
C ALA A 411 0.87 1.11 -8.93
N LEU A 412 1.53 0.54 -9.95
CA LEU A 412 2.96 0.71 -10.20
C LEU A 412 3.32 2.15 -10.55
N GLY A 413 2.51 2.82 -11.39
CA GLY A 413 2.69 4.23 -11.73
C GLY A 413 2.55 5.17 -10.54
N THR A 414 1.55 4.93 -9.68
CA THR A 414 1.37 5.72 -8.45
C THR A 414 2.46 5.44 -7.41
N ALA A 415 2.96 4.20 -7.32
CA ALA A 415 4.12 3.85 -6.49
C ALA A 415 5.38 4.55 -6.99
N ALA A 416 5.64 4.53 -8.31
CA ALA A 416 6.78 5.22 -8.90
C ALA A 416 6.71 6.74 -8.60
N PHE A 417 5.54 7.34 -8.75
CA PHE A 417 5.34 8.74 -8.41
C PHE A 417 5.60 9.03 -6.93
N ALA A 418 5.12 8.18 -6.02
CA ALA A 418 5.39 8.31 -4.59
C ALA A 418 6.90 8.25 -4.28
N VAL A 419 7.63 7.35 -4.95
CA VAL A 419 9.10 7.25 -4.80
C VAL A 419 9.81 8.50 -5.34
N VAL A 420 9.32 9.10 -6.44
CA VAL A 420 9.86 10.37 -6.96
C VAL A 420 9.65 11.51 -5.97
N LEU A 421 8.47 11.61 -5.37
CA LEU A 421 8.21 12.60 -4.32
C LEU A 421 9.13 12.41 -3.11
N ASP A 422 9.23 11.18 -2.62
CA ASP A 422 10.02 10.81 -1.44
C ASP A 422 11.53 11.05 -1.67
N ARG A 423 12.08 10.59 -2.79
CA ARG A 423 13.52 10.58 -3.03
C ARG A 423 14.09 11.87 -3.62
N TRP A 424 13.28 12.67 -4.26
CA TRP A 424 13.73 13.91 -4.90
C TRP A 424 12.95 15.13 -4.44
N ILE A 425 11.62 15.18 -4.64
CA ILE A 425 10.86 16.40 -4.44
C ILE A 425 10.88 16.84 -2.96
N PHE A 426 10.62 15.92 -2.03
CA PHE A 426 10.60 16.22 -0.59
C PHE A 426 12.00 16.52 -0.01
N THR A 427 13.06 16.17 -0.73
CA THR A 427 14.45 16.46 -0.34
C THR A 427 15.01 17.74 -0.97
N LEU A 428 14.21 18.45 -1.78
CA LEU A 428 14.65 19.71 -2.39
C LEU A 428 14.88 20.77 -1.30
N PRO A 429 16.00 21.51 -1.40
CA PRO A 429 16.22 22.68 -0.54
C PRO A 429 15.20 23.77 -0.85
N ALA A 430 15.13 24.80 -0.01
CA ALA A 430 14.30 25.95 -0.26
C ALA A 430 14.63 26.60 -1.61
N PHE A 431 13.61 26.96 -2.37
CA PHE A 431 13.70 27.63 -3.65
C PHE A 431 12.67 28.76 -3.77
N ASP A 432 12.99 29.77 -4.58
CA ASP A 432 12.13 30.93 -4.75
C ASP A 432 11.28 30.77 -6.03
N VAL A 433 9.96 30.90 -5.87
CA VAL A 433 9.01 30.91 -6.97
C VAL A 433 8.20 32.20 -6.91
N LEU A 434 8.29 33.05 -7.93
CA LEU A 434 7.55 34.31 -8.01
C LEU A 434 7.72 35.21 -6.78
N GLY A 435 8.93 35.20 -6.17
CA GLY A 435 9.22 36.00 -4.97
C GLY A 435 8.73 35.39 -3.65
N VAL A 436 8.18 34.16 -3.69
CA VAL A 436 7.81 33.41 -2.48
C VAL A 436 8.84 32.30 -2.27
N ARG A 437 9.48 32.28 -1.10
CA ARG A 437 10.39 31.22 -0.70
C ARG A 437 9.59 29.99 -0.31
N ILE A 438 9.76 28.92 -1.07
CA ILE A 438 9.14 27.62 -0.81
C ILE A 438 10.22 26.67 -0.25
N ALA A 439 10.07 26.27 0.99
CA ALA A 439 10.90 25.27 1.63
C ALA A 439 10.05 24.04 1.89
N LEU A 440 10.26 22.95 1.17
CA LEU A 440 9.40 21.75 1.29
C LEU A 440 9.57 21.11 2.67
N PHE A 441 10.82 20.75 3.04
CA PHE A 441 11.18 20.34 4.39
C PHE A 441 12.50 21.06 4.75
N ASP A 442 12.39 22.29 5.23
CA ASP A 442 13.57 23.12 5.55
C ASP A 442 14.37 22.44 6.68
N GLN A 443 15.68 22.31 6.46
CA GLN A 443 16.57 21.62 7.42
C GLN A 443 16.08 20.22 7.87
N GLY A 444 15.28 19.55 7.03
CA GLY A 444 14.78 18.19 7.26
C GLY A 444 13.40 18.10 7.93
N SER A 445 12.83 19.20 8.43
CA SER A 445 11.50 19.22 9.04
C SER A 445 10.73 20.50 8.71
N ILE A 446 9.41 20.46 8.84
CA ILE A 446 8.52 21.61 8.78
C ILE A 446 7.67 21.69 10.03
N GLU A 447 7.45 22.91 10.52
CA GLU A 447 6.59 23.16 11.67
C GLU A 447 5.17 23.52 11.21
N LEU A 448 4.17 22.98 11.90
CA LEU A 448 2.77 23.25 11.66
C LEU A 448 2.10 23.74 12.94
N THR A 449 1.43 24.88 12.83
CA THR A 449 0.66 25.48 13.92
C THR A 449 -0.83 25.10 13.80
N GLY A 450 -1.55 25.06 14.91
CA GLY A 450 -3.00 24.82 14.89
C GLY A 450 -3.75 25.98 14.19
N PRO A 451 -4.93 25.71 13.60
CA PRO A 451 -5.71 26.73 12.92
C PRO A 451 -6.35 27.70 13.90
N GLY A 452 -6.35 28.99 13.57
CA GLY A 452 -7.12 30.00 14.28
C GLY A 452 -8.57 29.95 13.84
N LEU A 453 -9.48 29.68 14.75
CA LEU A 453 -10.92 29.67 14.52
C LEU A 453 -11.59 30.72 15.42
N TRP A 454 -12.41 31.60 14.85
CA TRP A 454 -13.14 32.63 15.60
C TRP A 454 -12.31 33.48 16.57
N GLY A 455 -11.06 33.80 16.21
CA GLY A 455 -10.16 34.65 17.00
C GLY A 455 -9.37 33.91 18.09
N ALA A 456 -9.59 32.60 18.31
CA ALA A 456 -8.80 31.74 19.17
C ALA A 456 -7.95 30.78 18.30
N ARG A 457 -6.70 30.50 18.72
CA ARG A 457 -5.89 29.46 18.11
C ARG A 457 -6.07 28.16 18.84
N LEU A 458 -6.11 27.06 18.08
CA LEU A 458 -6.05 25.72 18.62
C LEU A 458 -4.57 25.36 18.91
N ASP A 459 -4.09 25.74 20.08
CA ASP A 459 -2.66 25.60 20.41
C ASP A 459 -2.39 24.34 21.26
N THR A 460 -3.41 23.76 21.88
CA THR A 460 -3.24 22.55 22.70
C THR A 460 -3.40 21.27 21.87
N THR A 461 -2.64 20.23 22.23
CA THR A 461 -2.75 18.90 21.58
C THR A 461 -4.17 18.32 21.72
N ALA A 462 -4.87 18.62 22.81
CA ALA A 462 -6.25 18.22 23.05
C ALA A 462 -7.23 18.86 22.05
N GLU A 463 -7.11 20.18 21.83
CA GLU A 463 -7.95 20.91 20.86
C GLU A 463 -7.71 20.41 19.44
N ILE A 464 -6.45 20.17 19.05
CA ILE A 464 -6.08 19.62 17.74
C ILE A 464 -6.65 18.21 17.57
N THR A 465 -6.63 17.38 18.62
CA THR A 465 -7.22 16.02 18.58
C THR A 465 -8.73 16.06 18.32
N VAL A 466 -9.47 16.92 19.05
CA VAL A 466 -10.91 17.09 18.84
C VAL A 466 -11.18 17.66 17.44
N PHE A 467 -10.42 18.66 17.01
CA PHE A 467 -10.54 19.22 15.67
C PHE A 467 -10.31 18.17 14.57
N ALA A 468 -9.31 17.30 14.71
CA ALA A 468 -9.04 16.20 13.78
C ALA A 468 -10.20 15.18 13.77
N ALA A 469 -10.81 14.89 14.92
CA ALA A 469 -11.99 14.03 15.00
C ALA A 469 -13.19 14.64 14.28
N VAL A 470 -13.43 15.96 14.43
CA VAL A 470 -14.47 16.69 13.69
C VAL A 470 -14.20 16.66 12.19
N CYS A 471 -12.96 16.90 11.76
CA CYS A 471 -12.55 16.80 10.35
C CYS A 471 -12.79 15.40 9.78
N LEU A 472 -12.48 14.32 10.52
CA LEU A 472 -12.77 12.94 10.10
C LEU A 472 -14.28 12.70 9.94
N ALA A 473 -15.10 13.19 10.88
CA ALA A 473 -16.54 13.07 10.80
C ALA A 473 -17.12 13.82 9.59
N LEU A 474 -16.66 15.05 9.34
CA LEU A 474 -17.09 15.87 8.21
C LEU A 474 -16.62 15.28 6.88
N ALA A 475 -15.39 14.82 6.78
CA ALA A 475 -14.87 14.15 5.59
C ALA A 475 -15.66 12.85 5.31
N GLY A 476 -15.97 12.07 6.34
CA GLY A 476 -16.82 10.88 6.24
C GLY A 476 -18.23 11.23 5.73
N LEU A 477 -18.85 12.28 6.25
CA LEU A 477 -20.15 12.77 5.77
C LEU A 477 -20.06 13.19 4.29
N GLY A 478 -19.00 13.94 3.92
CA GLY A 478 -18.74 14.34 2.53
C GLY A 478 -18.66 13.16 1.58
N VAL A 479 -17.91 12.11 1.95
CA VAL A 479 -17.78 10.86 1.16
C VAL A 479 -19.14 10.15 1.02
N VAL A 480 -19.99 10.16 2.04
CA VAL A 480 -21.35 9.58 1.93
C VAL A 480 -22.25 10.39 1.03
N LEU A 481 -22.27 11.72 1.18
CA LEU A 481 -23.04 12.60 0.32
C LEU A 481 -22.64 12.43 -1.15
N LEU A 482 -21.34 12.34 -1.39
CA LEU A 482 -20.78 12.05 -2.70
C LEU A 482 -21.27 10.68 -3.23
N ARG A 483 -21.25 9.61 -2.41
CA ARG A 483 -21.71 8.27 -2.79
C ARG A 483 -23.18 8.25 -3.18
N ARG A 484 -24.02 9.01 -2.46
CA ARG A 484 -25.45 9.13 -2.71
C ARG A 484 -25.79 10.02 -3.91
N GLY A 485 -24.89 10.93 -4.26
CA GLY A 485 -25.03 11.87 -5.36
C GLY A 485 -24.89 11.23 -6.75
N ARG A 486 -25.07 12.04 -7.79
CA ARG A 486 -24.88 11.66 -9.20
C ARG A 486 -23.45 11.25 -9.48
N PHE A 487 -22.48 11.94 -8.86
CA PHE A 487 -21.04 11.66 -9.03
C PHE A 487 -20.69 10.26 -8.50
N GLY A 488 -21.14 9.88 -7.31
CA GLY A 488 -20.87 8.55 -6.74
C GLY A 488 -21.44 7.41 -7.60
N ARG A 489 -22.63 7.59 -8.21
CA ARG A 489 -23.19 6.61 -9.16
C ARG A 489 -22.33 6.47 -10.41
N ARG A 490 -21.79 7.58 -10.94
CA ARG A 490 -20.87 7.56 -12.08
C ARG A 490 -19.57 6.82 -11.75
N LEU A 491 -19.02 6.99 -10.53
CA LEU A 491 -17.83 6.28 -10.10
C LEU A 491 -18.05 4.76 -10.00
N ILE A 492 -19.21 4.32 -9.51
CA ILE A 492 -19.55 2.89 -9.49
C ILE A 492 -19.66 2.33 -10.92
N ALA A 493 -20.32 3.05 -11.83
CA ALA A 493 -20.40 2.63 -13.23
C ALA A 493 -19.00 2.54 -13.87
N LEU A 494 -18.10 3.49 -13.58
CA LEU A 494 -16.70 3.45 -14.01
C LEU A 494 -15.96 2.22 -13.47
N ARG A 495 -16.18 1.90 -12.19
CA ARG A 495 -15.58 0.73 -11.53
C ARG A 495 -16.03 -0.58 -12.16
N ASP A 496 -17.32 -0.69 -12.45
CA ASP A 496 -17.92 -1.95 -12.94
C ASP A 496 -17.49 -2.21 -14.39
N SER A 497 -17.48 -1.19 -15.26
CA SER A 497 -16.92 -1.28 -16.61
C SER A 497 -16.55 0.10 -17.19
N GLU A 498 -15.26 0.36 -17.38
CA GLU A 498 -14.78 1.58 -18.04
C GLU A 498 -15.32 1.67 -19.50
N ALA A 499 -15.39 0.54 -20.20
CA ALA A 499 -15.88 0.49 -21.57
C ALA A 499 -17.37 0.82 -21.64
N ALA A 500 -18.21 0.20 -20.80
CA ALA A 500 -19.64 0.49 -20.75
C ALA A 500 -19.91 1.94 -20.31
N TYR A 501 -19.14 2.46 -19.36
CA TYR A 501 -19.24 3.86 -18.94
C TYR A 501 -18.98 4.82 -20.10
N ALA A 502 -17.96 4.55 -20.93
CA ALA A 502 -17.62 5.38 -22.10
C ALA A 502 -18.69 5.27 -23.18
N THR A 503 -19.22 4.07 -23.48
CA THR A 503 -20.28 3.88 -24.51
C THR A 503 -21.60 4.54 -24.10
N LEU A 504 -21.87 4.70 -22.80
CA LEU A 504 -23.02 5.44 -22.28
C LEU A 504 -22.79 6.97 -22.25
N GLY A 505 -21.73 7.49 -22.88
CA GLY A 505 -21.41 8.92 -22.95
C GLY A 505 -20.67 9.46 -21.72
N GLY A 506 -20.17 8.59 -20.85
CA GLY A 506 -19.38 9.01 -19.69
C GLY A 506 -17.99 9.51 -20.10
N ASN A 507 -17.59 10.67 -19.62
CA ASN A 507 -16.23 11.19 -19.83
C ASN A 507 -15.25 10.55 -18.84
N LEU A 508 -14.43 9.59 -19.33
CA LEU A 508 -13.43 8.86 -18.54
C LEU A 508 -12.37 9.81 -17.95
N LEU A 509 -11.94 10.82 -18.70
CA LEU A 509 -10.95 11.80 -18.26
C LEU A 509 -11.45 12.53 -17.02
N LEU A 510 -12.62 13.18 -17.12
CA LEU A 510 -13.19 13.93 -16.00
C LEU A 510 -13.48 13.04 -14.79
N ALA A 511 -13.96 11.82 -15.00
CA ALA A 511 -14.27 10.90 -13.89
C ALA A 511 -12.98 10.47 -13.15
N LYS A 512 -11.93 10.09 -13.86
CA LYS A 512 -10.65 9.70 -13.25
C LYS A 512 -9.96 10.88 -12.59
N VAL A 513 -9.83 12.01 -13.29
CA VAL A 513 -9.17 13.22 -12.74
C VAL A 513 -9.88 13.71 -11.49
N SER A 514 -11.21 13.82 -11.52
CA SER A 514 -11.96 14.32 -10.36
C SER A 514 -11.90 13.37 -9.15
N VAL A 515 -11.88 12.05 -9.32
CA VAL A 515 -11.77 11.14 -8.18
C VAL A 515 -10.35 11.13 -7.60
N PHE A 516 -9.31 11.22 -8.43
CA PHE A 516 -7.94 11.34 -7.95
C PHE A 516 -7.73 12.67 -7.20
N ALA A 517 -8.23 13.78 -7.75
CA ALA A 517 -8.18 15.09 -7.10
C ALA A 517 -8.88 15.07 -5.73
N LEU A 518 -10.10 14.55 -5.69
CA LEU A 518 -10.85 14.43 -4.44
C LEU A 518 -10.11 13.58 -3.40
N SER A 519 -9.62 12.42 -3.82
CA SER A 519 -8.90 11.49 -2.96
C SER A 519 -7.60 12.12 -2.42
N ALA A 520 -6.82 12.76 -3.28
CA ALA A 520 -5.61 13.47 -2.88
C ALA A 520 -5.91 14.65 -1.94
N GLY A 521 -7.00 15.41 -2.18
CA GLY A 521 -7.43 16.48 -1.29
C GLY A 521 -7.78 15.96 0.11
N ILE A 522 -8.53 14.84 0.21
CA ILE A 522 -8.83 14.19 1.50
C ILE A 522 -7.52 13.71 2.18
N ALA A 523 -6.60 13.09 1.43
CA ALA A 523 -5.31 12.68 1.96
C ALA A 523 -4.49 13.88 2.45
N GLY A 524 -4.48 14.99 1.69
CA GLY A 524 -3.81 16.24 2.05
C GLY A 524 -4.37 16.86 3.34
N LEU A 525 -5.71 16.83 3.52
CA LEU A 525 -6.32 17.20 4.80
C LEU A 525 -5.76 16.37 5.95
N GLY A 526 -5.71 15.04 5.78
CA GLY A 526 -5.15 14.15 6.79
C GLY A 526 -3.69 14.44 7.10
N GLY A 527 -2.88 14.79 6.09
CA GLY A 527 -1.47 15.17 6.25
C GLY A 527 -1.29 16.47 7.03
N ALA A 528 -2.09 17.50 6.74
CA ALA A 528 -2.10 18.74 7.51
C ALA A 528 -2.47 18.50 8.97
N LEU A 529 -3.52 17.70 9.24
CA LEU A 529 -3.92 17.32 10.60
C LEU A 529 -2.82 16.51 11.32
N TYR A 530 -2.14 15.61 10.61
CA TYR A 530 -1.04 14.84 11.17
C TYR A 530 0.13 15.74 11.58
N GLY A 531 0.49 16.70 10.71
CA GLY A 531 1.52 17.69 11.01
C GLY A 531 1.16 18.59 12.18
N MET A 532 -0.07 19.06 12.27
CA MET A 532 -0.55 19.83 13.44
C MET A 532 -0.46 19.03 14.73
N GLN A 533 -0.80 17.72 14.69
CA GLN A 533 -0.78 16.85 15.86
C GLN A 533 0.65 16.64 16.40
N LEU A 534 1.64 16.54 15.51
CA LEU A 534 3.05 16.38 15.88
C LEU A 534 3.80 17.70 16.04
N ARG A 535 3.21 18.82 15.61
CA ARG A 535 3.79 20.17 15.51
C ARG A 535 4.99 20.29 14.57
N SER A 536 5.73 19.24 14.35
CA SER A 536 6.84 19.15 13.40
C SER A 536 6.82 17.79 12.70
N VAL A 537 7.00 17.81 11.39
CA VAL A 537 7.06 16.59 10.57
C VAL A 537 8.24 16.63 9.61
N THR A 538 8.74 15.45 9.28
CA THR A 538 9.85 15.24 8.37
C THR A 538 9.39 14.58 7.07
N ALA A 539 10.18 14.69 6.01
CA ALA A 539 9.94 14.02 4.74
C ALA A 539 9.78 12.49 4.90
N GLU A 540 10.56 11.90 5.80
CA GLU A 540 10.59 10.45 6.03
C GLU A 540 9.24 9.89 6.51
N GLN A 541 8.44 10.69 7.21
CA GLN A 541 7.11 10.27 7.69
C GLN A 541 6.07 10.13 6.56
N PHE A 542 6.33 10.70 5.38
CA PHE A 542 5.46 10.66 4.21
C PHE A 542 6.00 9.77 3.08
N ASN A 543 6.98 8.91 3.37
CA ASN A 543 7.61 8.05 2.39
C ASN A 543 6.65 6.94 1.89
N PHE A 544 6.99 6.36 0.75
CA PHE A 544 6.21 5.31 0.10
C PHE A 544 6.01 4.08 1.01
N VAL A 545 7.07 3.64 1.69
CA VAL A 545 7.03 2.40 2.53
C VAL A 545 6.10 2.58 3.72
N ALA A 546 6.12 3.75 4.37
CA ALA A 546 5.22 4.08 5.47
C ALA A 546 3.73 4.13 5.03
N GLY A 547 3.46 4.32 3.73
CA GLY A 547 2.12 4.28 3.17
C GLY A 547 1.53 2.87 3.02
N LEU A 548 2.36 1.83 2.92
CA LEU A 548 1.91 0.46 2.69
C LEU A 548 1.03 -0.10 3.82
N PRO A 549 1.38 0.05 5.11
CA PRO A 549 0.53 -0.38 6.23
C PRO A 549 -0.88 0.24 6.20
N ILE A 550 -0.97 1.55 5.88
CA ILE A 550 -2.26 2.26 5.79
C ILE A 550 -3.13 1.63 4.71
N PHE A 551 -2.56 1.41 3.52
CA PHE A 551 -3.25 0.77 2.40
C PHE A 551 -3.74 -0.64 2.77
N LEU A 552 -2.88 -1.47 3.36
CA LEU A 552 -3.20 -2.87 3.71
C LEU A 552 -4.33 -2.94 4.74
N VAL A 553 -4.27 -2.13 5.79
CA VAL A 553 -5.33 -2.10 6.81
C VAL A 553 -6.62 -1.50 6.24
N ALA A 554 -6.55 -0.50 5.34
CA ALA A 554 -7.72 0.05 4.68
C ALA A 554 -8.43 -0.99 3.79
N VAL A 555 -7.68 -1.79 3.04
CA VAL A 555 -8.22 -2.89 2.23
C VAL A 555 -8.85 -3.97 3.12
N PHE A 556 -8.18 -4.36 4.21
CA PHE A 556 -8.70 -5.31 5.19
C PHE A 556 -10.00 -4.80 5.86
N ALA A 557 -10.04 -3.51 6.21
CA ALA A 557 -11.23 -2.88 6.76
C ALA A 557 -12.42 -2.90 5.78
N GLY A 558 -12.13 -2.78 4.49
CA GLY A 558 -13.11 -2.75 3.41
C GLY A 558 -13.31 -1.34 2.85
N LEU A 559 -12.89 -1.15 1.62
CA LEU A 559 -12.83 0.15 0.94
C LEU A 559 -14.19 0.79 0.61
N GLY A 560 -15.30 0.10 0.87
CA GLY A 560 -16.65 0.61 0.62
C GLY A 560 -17.31 1.31 1.83
N ALA A 561 -16.71 1.24 3.01
CA ALA A 561 -17.29 1.68 4.27
C ALA A 561 -16.64 2.95 4.82
N ILE A 562 -17.44 3.85 5.44
CA ILE A 562 -16.92 5.07 6.05
C ILE A 562 -16.10 4.76 7.31
N GLY A 563 -16.47 3.70 8.02
CA GLY A 563 -15.75 3.23 9.21
C GLY A 563 -14.32 2.77 8.92
N THR A 564 -13.93 2.62 7.64
CA THR A 564 -12.57 2.31 7.22
C THR A 564 -11.55 3.30 7.80
N GLY A 565 -11.87 4.61 7.76
CA GLY A 565 -10.99 5.63 8.29
C GLY A 565 -10.69 5.43 9.77
N LEU A 566 -11.72 5.38 10.62
CA LEU A 566 -11.53 5.17 12.06
C LEU A 566 -10.87 3.82 12.36
N PHE A 567 -11.27 2.76 11.65
CA PHE A 567 -10.69 1.43 11.83
C PHE A 567 -9.17 1.42 11.57
N VAL A 568 -8.73 2.07 10.49
CA VAL A 568 -7.30 2.17 10.15
C VAL A 568 -6.54 2.96 11.21
N GLY A 569 -7.06 4.12 11.61
CA GLY A 569 -6.44 4.94 12.65
C GLY A 569 -6.28 4.16 13.97
N VAL A 570 -7.35 3.50 14.43
CA VAL A 570 -7.33 2.69 15.65
C VAL A 570 -6.43 1.45 15.50
N ALA A 571 -6.41 0.81 14.34
CA ALA A 571 -5.56 -0.37 14.12
C ALA A 571 -4.07 -0.02 14.10
N LEU A 572 -3.69 1.17 13.59
CA LEU A 572 -2.28 1.57 13.52
C LEU A 572 -1.77 2.29 14.77
N PHE A 573 -2.61 3.10 15.41
CA PHE A 573 -2.22 3.99 16.51
C PHE A 573 -3.04 3.79 17.80
N GLY A 574 -3.91 2.77 17.84
CA GLY A 574 -4.72 2.45 19.01
C GLY A 574 -4.04 1.42 19.94
N PRO A 575 -4.77 0.43 20.44
CA PRO A 575 -4.29 -0.50 21.47
C PRO A 575 -3.03 -1.27 21.10
N LEU A 576 -2.76 -1.48 19.80
CA LEU A 576 -1.53 -2.17 19.34
C LEU A 576 -0.26 -1.41 19.69
N THR A 577 -0.30 -0.08 19.78
CA THR A 577 0.84 0.74 20.18
C THR A 577 1.10 0.68 21.68
N ALA A 578 0.12 0.27 22.49
CA ALA A 578 0.28 0.06 23.93
C ALA A 578 0.98 -1.28 24.26
N ILE A 579 0.94 -2.28 23.35
CA ILE A 579 1.57 -3.59 23.57
C ILE A 579 3.08 -3.47 23.83
N PRO A 580 3.87 -2.72 23.04
CA PRO A 580 5.28 -2.51 23.31
C PRO A 580 5.58 -1.83 24.64
N ALA A 581 4.68 -0.99 25.16
CA ALA A 581 4.85 -0.38 26.48
C ALA A 581 4.73 -1.41 27.60
N LEU A 582 3.92 -2.45 27.40
CA LEU A 582 3.78 -3.56 28.35
C LEU A 582 4.85 -4.65 28.16
N TRP A 583 5.22 -4.91 26.91
CA TRP A 583 6.23 -5.91 26.52
C TRP A 583 7.21 -5.31 25.51
N PRO A 584 8.35 -4.74 25.95
CA PRO A 584 9.31 -4.06 25.05
C PRO A 584 9.84 -4.95 23.92
N SER A 585 9.89 -6.26 24.10
CA SER A 585 10.29 -7.22 23.05
C SER A 585 9.34 -7.26 21.84
N THR A 586 8.15 -6.66 21.95
CA THR A 586 7.12 -6.65 20.90
C THR A 586 7.03 -5.33 20.13
N HIS A 587 8.03 -4.45 20.26
CA HIS A 587 8.01 -3.11 19.66
C HIS A 587 7.73 -3.10 18.14
N ASN A 588 8.10 -4.16 17.42
CA ASN A 588 7.88 -4.27 15.98
C ASN A 588 6.54 -4.93 15.59
N ILE A 589 5.70 -5.35 16.56
CA ILE A 589 4.43 -6.04 16.26
C ILE A 589 3.48 -5.15 15.44
N VAL A 590 3.54 -3.85 15.69
CA VAL A 590 2.71 -2.84 14.99
C VAL A 590 2.99 -2.84 13.49
N GLU A 591 4.23 -3.11 13.07
CA GLU A 591 4.60 -3.18 11.66
C GLU A 591 4.17 -4.49 10.99
N VAL A 592 4.09 -5.59 11.75
CA VAL A 592 3.71 -6.93 11.23
C VAL A 592 2.20 -7.07 11.05
N VAL A 593 1.40 -6.49 11.95
CA VAL A 593 -0.06 -6.62 11.93
C VAL A 593 -0.70 -6.16 10.61
N PRO A 594 -0.32 -5.02 9.99
CA PRO A 594 -0.85 -4.60 8.70
C PRO A 594 -0.59 -5.61 7.58
N ALA A 595 0.58 -6.24 7.59
CA ALA A 595 0.92 -7.27 6.61
C ALA A 595 0.05 -8.52 6.79
N LEU A 596 -0.15 -8.98 8.02
CA LEU A 596 -1.06 -10.09 8.34
C LEU A 596 -2.50 -9.76 7.93
N ALA A 597 -2.96 -8.53 8.16
CA ALA A 597 -4.28 -8.06 7.72
C ALA A 597 -4.41 -8.14 6.18
N GLY A 598 -3.39 -7.69 5.45
CA GLY A 598 -3.34 -7.77 3.98
C GLY A 598 -3.34 -9.22 3.47
N ILE A 599 -2.59 -10.11 4.10
CA ILE A 599 -2.56 -11.55 3.79
C ILE A 599 -3.93 -12.19 4.04
N ALA A 600 -4.57 -11.87 5.17
CA ALA A 600 -5.90 -12.37 5.50
C ALA A 600 -6.97 -11.92 4.49
N PHE A 601 -6.90 -10.68 4.04
CA PHE A 601 -7.77 -10.17 2.98
C PHE A 601 -7.47 -10.85 1.63
N GLY A 602 -6.22 -10.83 1.20
CA GLY A 602 -5.77 -11.46 -0.04
C GLY A 602 -6.10 -12.96 -0.07
N GLY A 603 -5.97 -13.66 1.05
CA GLY A 603 -6.36 -15.08 1.20
C GLY A 603 -7.87 -15.34 1.17
N GLY A 604 -8.69 -14.31 1.04
CA GLY A 604 -10.16 -14.43 0.97
C GLY A 604 -10.85 -14.68 2.31
N VAL A 605 -10.11 -14.62 3.42
CA VAL A 605 -10.65 -14.79 4.79
C VAL A 605 -11.66 -13.68 5.13
N VAL A 606 -11.47 -12.47 4.59
CA VAL A 606 -12.33 -11.31 4.87
C VAL A 606 -12.82 -10.66 3.57
N ARG A 607 -13.64 -11.38 2.79
CA ARG A 607 -14.16 -10.89 1.49
C ARG A 607 -15.04 -9.64 1.61
N ALA A 608 -15.84 -9.54 2.64
CA ALA A 608 -16.77 -8.41 2.84
C ALA A 608 -16.13 -7.20 3.54
N GLY A 609 -14.84 -7.27 3.93
CA GLY A 609 -14.17 -6.29 4.77
C GLY A 609 -14.51 -6.43 6.26
N ALA A 610 -13.54 -6.13 7.13
CA ALA A 610 -13.70 -6.27 8.58
C ALA A 610 -14.78 -5.33 9.14
N VAL A 611 -14.84 -4.09 8.66
CA VAL A 611 -15.85 -3.10 9.10
C VAL A 611 -17.26 -3.54 8.75
N ALA A 612 -17.49 -4.12 7.56
CA ALA A 612 -18.81 -4.62 7.18
C ALA A 612 -19.26 -5.78 8.08
N ARG A 613 -18.34 -6.70 8.41
CA ARG A 613 -18.62 -7.79 9.36
C ARG A 613 -18.88 -7.29 10.78
N MET A 614 -18.08 -6.32 11.25
CA MET A 614 -18.32 -5.69 12.54
C MET A 614 -19.70 -5.05 12.56
N ARG A 615 -20.03 -4.25 11.53
CA ARG A 615 -21.32 -3.60 11.40
C ARG A 615 -22.47 -4.59 11.45
N ALA A 616 -22.43 -5.65 10.63
CA ALA A 616 -23.45 -6.70 10.65
C ALA A 616 -23.65 -7.30 12.06
N GLY A 617 -22.55 -7.42 12.82
CA GLY A 617 -22.62 -7.84 14.21
C GLY A 617 -23.22 -6.82 15.18
N TRP A 618 -23.32 -5.53 14.80
CA TRP A 618 -23.88 -4.45 15.60
C TRP A 618 -25.21 -3.93 15.06
N ASP A 619 -25.65 -4.35 13.87
CA ASP A 619 -26.95 -3.96 13.30
C ASP A 619 -28.11 -4.15 14.29
N PRO A 620 -28.17 -5.23 15.10
CA PRO A 620 -29.21 -5.38 16.14
C PRO A 620 -29.30 -4.21 17.11
N VAL A 621 -28.14 -3.66 17.51
CA VAL A 621 -28.07 -2.54 18.46
C VAL A 621 -28.51 -1.24 17.80
N PHE A 622 -28.17 -1.01 16.54
CA PHE A 622 -28.53 0.23 15.83
C PHE A 622 -30.02 0.33 15.49
N TRP A 623 -30.70 -0.80 15.39
CA TRP A 623 -32.15 -0.85 15.12
C TRP A 623 -32.99 -0.84 16.42
N ASP A 624 -32.41 -1.22 17.56
CA ASP A 624 -33.07 -1.23 18.85
C ASP A 624 -32.78 0.09 19.58
N ARG A 625 -33.80 0.98 19.67
CA ARG A 625 -33.67 2.29 20.34
C ARG A 625 -33.11 2.22 21.76
N PRO A 626 -33.62 1.33 22.66
CA PRO A 626 -33.07 1.23 24.01
C PRO A 626 -31.63 0.72 24.02
N ALA A 627 -31.26 -0.21 23.12
CA ALA A 627 -29.86 -0.69 23.01
C ALA A 627 -28.92 0.43 22.54
N LEU A 628 -29.36 1.24 21.57
CA LEU A 628 -28.59 2.40 21.11
C LEU A 628 -28.43 3.45 22.23
N GLY A 629 -29.50 3.69 22.99
CA GLY A 629 -29.47 4.60 24.14
C GLY A 629 -28.47 4.15 25.22
N LEU A 630 -28.41 2.85 25.53
CA LEU A 630 -27.45 2.31 26.48
C LEU A 630 -26.03 2.32 25.92
N LEU A 631 -25.85 2.02 24.62
CA LEU A 631 -24.53 2.05 23.96
C LEU A 631 -23.89 3.44 24.03
N LEU A 632 -24.67 4.50 23.93
CA LEU A 632 -24.19 5.87 23.99
C LEU A 632 -24.20 6.42 25.43
N GLY A 633 -25.21 6.11 26.20
CA GLY A 633 -25.43 6.67 27.53
C GLY A 633 -24.46 6.16 28.60
N VAL A 634 -24.11 4.86 28.55
CA VAL A 634 -23.19 4.30 29.56
C VAL A 634 -21.77 4.86 29.42
N PRO A 635 -21.16 4.92 28.23
CA PRO A 635 -19.84 5.56 28.09
C PRO A 635 -19.87 7.06 28.45
N VAL A 636 -20.93 7.78 28.11
CA VAL A 636 -21.07 9.19 28.48
C VAL A 636 -21.17 9.36 30.01
N LEU A 637 -21.95 8.51 30.69
CA LEU A 637 -22.03 8.52 32.14
C LEU A 637 -20.66 8.22 32.79
N LEU A 638 -19.97 7.18 32.31
CA LEU A 638 -18.63 6.85 32.81
C LEU A 638 -17.63 7.98 32.55
N TRP A 639 -17.73 8.65 31.41
CA TRP A 639 -16.91 9.82 31.10
C TRP A 639 -17.18 10.98 32.05
N LEU A 640 -18.46 11.30 32.36
CA LEU A 640 -18.82 12.33 33.33
C LEU A 640 -18.31 11.99 34.74
N LEU A 641 -18.39 10.70 35.15
CA LEU A 641 -17.82 10.25 36.42
C LEU A 641 -16.27 10.38 36.44
N ARG A 642 -15.63 10.21 35.31
CA ARG A 642 -14.18 10.45 35.17
C ARG A 642 -13.84 11.93 35.29
N LEU A 643 -14.62 12.82 34.65
CA LEU A 643 -14.45 14.28 34.80
C LEU A 643 -14.66 14.76 36.24
N ALA A 644 -15.52 14.07 36.97
CA ALA A 644 -15.74 14.32 38.41
C ALA A 644 -14.68 13.63 39.30
N GLU A 645 -13.62 13.04 38.70
CA GLU A 645 -12.53 12.33 39.40
C GLU A 645 -12.98 11.14 40.26
N VAL A 646 -14.21 10.62 40.05
CA VAL A 646 -14.77 9.49 40.80
C VAL A 646 -14.18 8.15 40.35
N ILE A 647 -13.79 8.05 39.05
CA ILE A 647 -13.26 6.80 38.48
C ILE A 647 -11.97 7.06 37.71
N ASP A 648 -11.14 6.03 37.57
CA ASP A 648 -9.91 6.07 36.79
C ASP A 648 -10.17 5.88 35.28
N GLY A 649 -9.23 6.34 34.45
CA GLY A 649 -9.30 6.17 32.97
C GLY A 649 -9.41 4.71 32.54
N TRP A 650 -8.81 3.77 33.27
CA TRP A 650 -8.94 2.33 33.03
C TRP A 650 -10.38 1.83 33.27
N VAL A 651 -11.05 2.32 34.30
CA VAL A 651 -12.47 1.99 34.59
C VAL A 651 -13.36 2.53 33.49
N LEU A 652 -13.10 3.74 32.98
CA LEU A 652 -13.83 4.31 31.85
C LEU A 652 -13.65 3.43 30.59
N PHE A 653 -12.42 3.04 30.28
CA PHE A 653 -12.12 2.24 29.07
C PHE A 653 -12.77 0.85 29.14
N TRP A 654 -12.45 0.08 30.18
CA TRP A 654 -12.96 -1.29 30.33
C TRP A 654 -14.45 -1.33 30.60
N GLY A 655 -14.97 -0.39 31.39
CA GLY A 655 -16.39 -0.27 31.65
C GLY A 655 -17.19 0.03 30.40
N SER A 656 -16.72 0.94 29.54
CA SER A 656 -17.33 1.25 28.24
C SER A 656 -17.29 0.05 27.29
N LEU A 657 -16.17 -0.68 27.23
CA LEU A 657 -16.04 -1.87 26.38
C LEU A 657 -16.96 -3.01 26.85
N ILE A 658 -16.99 -3.28 28.14
CA ILE A 658 -17.86 -4.33 28.73
C ILE A 658 -19.34 -3.96 28.51
N ALA A 659 -19.71 -2.70 28.75
CA ALA A 659 -21.07 -2.22 28.51
C ALA A 659 -21.47 -2.37 27.04
N ALA A 660 -20.58 -2.00 26.11
CA ALA A 660 -20.84 -2.15 24.68
C ALA A 660 -21.04 -3.62 24.26
N LEU A 661 -20.20 -4.54 24.77
CA LEU A 661 -20.35 -5.98 24.51
C LEU A 661 -21.62 -6.56 25.14
N ALA A 662 -21.99 -6.13 26.36
CA ALA A 662 -23.20 -6.55 27.04
C ALA A 662 -24.46 -6.05 26.28
N VAL A 663 -24.48 -4.79 25.86
CA VAL A 663 -25.57 -4.22 25.05
C VAL A 663 -25.71 -4.94 23.73
N ARG A 664 -24.59 -5.28 23.07
CA ARG A 664 -24.59 -6.07 21.84
C ARG A 664 -25.18 -7.47 22.06
N SER A 665 -24.77 -8.15 23.12
CA SER A 665 -25.29 -9.49 23.46
C SER A 665 -26.79 -9.42 23.75
N TRP A 666 -27.22 -8.43 24.54
CA TRP A 666 -28.61 -8.20 24.88
C TRP A 666 -29.49 -7.84 23.65
N ALA A 667 -29.00 -6.96 22.75
CA ALA A 667 -29.73 -6.64 21.53
C ALA A 667 -29.89 -7.88 20.62
N ARG A 668 -28.88 -8.75 20.56
CA ARG A 668 -28.95 -10.02 19.82
C ARG A 668 -29.96 -11.00 20.40
N SER A 669 -30.04 -11.12 21.73
CA SER A 669 -30.99 -12.04 22.39
C SER A 669 -32.45 -11.61 22.19
N ARG A 670 -32.70 -10.32 21.92
CA ARG A 670 -34.04 -9.78 21.62
C ARG A 670 -34.47 -10.00 20.18
N GLN A 671 -33.53 -10.25 19.26
CA GLN A 671 -33.90 -10.60 17.88
C GLN A 671 -34.47 -12.01 17.88
N ARG A 672 -35.75 -12.13 17.57
CA ARG A 672 -36.33 -13.43 17.19
C ARG A 672 -35.51 -13.97 16.03
N PRO A 673 -35.11 -15.26 16.01
CA PRO A 673 -34.51 -15.84 14.83
C PRO A 673 -35.44 -15.52 13.65
N ARG A 674 -34.94 -14.83 12.64
CA ARG A 674 -35.61 -14.76 11.35
C ARG A 674 -35.68 -16.22 10.91
N THR A 675 -36.85 -16.81 11.03
CA THR A 675 -37.17 -18.02 10.28
C THR A 675 -37.01 -17.62 8.82
N GLU A 676 -35.95 -18.10 8.16
CA GLU A 676 -35.87 -17.97 6.72
C GLU A 676 -37.17 -18.55 6.18
N PRO A 677 -37.84 -17.88 5.24
CA PRO A 677 -39.05 -18.40 4.64
C PRO A 677 -38.72 -19.77 4.10
N ASP A 678 -39.55 -20.74 4.40
CA ASP A 678 -39.36 -22.14 4.05
C ASP A 678 -39.49 -22.25 2.50
N VAL A 679 -38.39 -21.94 1.83
CA VAL A 679 -38.33 -22.06 0.36
C VAL A 679 -38.27 -23.54 0.03
N PRO A 680 -39.21 -24.07 -0.77
CA PRO A 680 -39.23 -25.47 -1.13
C PRO A 680 -37.85 -25.93 -1.60
N VAL A 681 -37.36 -27.06 -1.07
CA VAL A 681 -36.02 -27.62 -1.39
C VAL A 681 -35.83 -27.81 -2.91
N GLU A 682 -36.91 -28.04 -3.62
CA GLU A 682 -36.99 -28.15 -5.11
C GLU A 682 -36.57 -26.87 -5.83
N TRP A 683 -36.56 -25.71 -5.15
CA TRP A 683 -36.14 -24.42 -5.72
C TRP A 683 -34.68 -24.08 -5.43
N TRP A 684 -33.99 -24.87 -4.64
CA TRP A 684 -32.61 -24.64 -4.28
C TRP A 684 -31.69 -24.89 -5.48
N GLY A 685 -31.06 -23.83 -5.95
CA GLY A 685 -30.08 -23.89 -7.03
C GLY A 685 -30.67 -24.03 -8.45
N VAL A 686 -31.98 -24.01 -8.63
CA VAL A 686 -32.62 -24.11 -9.93
C VAL A 686 -32.91 -22.73 -10.51
N ARG A 687 -32.24 -22.37 -11.60
CA ARG A 687 -32.59 -21.18 -12.41
C ARG A 687 -33.79 -21.58 -13.31
N ARG A 688 -34.99 -21.21 -12.93
CA ARG A 688 -36.17 -21.36 -13.76
C ARG A 688 -36.81 -19.99 -14.03
N PRO A 689 -37.54 -19.83 -15.16
CA PRO A 689 -38.28 -18.61 -15.41
C PRO A 689 -39.32 -18.39 -14.32
N TRP A 690 -39.43 -17.14 -13.83
CA TRP A 690 -40.42 -16.74 -12.84
C TRP A 690 -41.83 -16.93 -13.36
N ARG A 691 -42.68 -17.58 -12.56
CA ARG A 691 -44.11 -17.81 -12.87
C ARG A 691 -44.97 -17.10 -11.82
N THR A 692 -46.21 -16.78 -12.18
CA THR A 692 -47.18 -16.13 -11.28
C THR A 692 -47.41 -16.96 -10.00
N GLN A 693 -47.42 -18.27 -10.12
CA GLN A 693 -47.54 -19.20 -8.98
C GLN A 693 -46.36 -19.15 -8.01
N ASP A 694 -45.19 -18.76 -8.46
CA ASP A 694 -44.02 -18.63 -7.61
C ASP A 694 -44.13 -17.40 -6.67
N ARG A 695 -44.92 -16.39 -7.09
CA ARG A 695 -45.25 -15.23 -6.29
C ARG A 695 -46.19 -15.61 -5.14
N GLU A 696 -47.20 -16.40 -5.36
CA GLU A 696 -48.14 -16.85 -4.34
C GLU A 696 -47.45 -17.68 -3.26
N VAL A 697 -46.48 -18.55 -3.64
CA VAL A 697 -45.71 -19.35 -2.71
C VAL A 697 -44.76 -18.48 -1.88
N LEU A 698 -44.15 -17.46 -2.50
CA LEU A 698 -43.30 -16.49 -1.75
C LEU A 698 -44.14 -15.58 -0.86
N ASP A 699 -45.28 -15.09 -1.31
CA ASP A 699 -46.18 -14.26 -0.49
C ASP A 699 -46.73 -15.07 0.68
N HIS A 700 -47.04 -16.35 0.50
CA HIS A 700 -47.42 -17.26 1.59
C HIS A 700 -46.27 -17.51 2.56
N ALA A 701 -45.05 -17.74 2.07
CA ALA A 701 -43.84 -17.93 2.91
C ALA A 701 -43.50 -16.65 3.72
N VAL A 702 -43.70 -15.46 3.12
CA VAL A 702 -43.48 -14.18 3.79
C VAL A 702 -44.54 -13.91 4.86
N THR A 703 -45.82 -14.26 4.60
CA THR A 703 -46.93 -14.09 5.56
C THR A 703 -46.83 -15.09 6.71
N THR A 704 -46.33 -16.29 6.51
CA THR A 704 -46.12 -17.28 7.58
C THR A 704 -44.85 -17.01 8.42
N ALA A 705 -43.88 -16.27 7.88
CA ALA A 705 -42.64 -15.86 8.59
C ALA A 705 -42.77 -14.54 9.36
N GLY A 706 -43.85 -13.77 9.20
CA GLY A 706 -44.19 -12.54 9.95
C GLY A 706 -45.07 -12.83 11.12
#